data_fd7ad9e563e0227e63d4d4fc0634d0ef
#
_entry.id   fd7ad9e563e0227e63d4d4fc0634d0ef
#
_cell.length_a   1.000
_cell.length_b   1.000
_cell.length_c   1.000
_cell.angle_alpha   90.00
_cell.angle_beta   90.00
_cell.angle_gamma   90.00
#
_symmetry.space_group_name_H-M   'P 1'
#
loop_
_entity.id
_entity.type
_entity.pdbx_description
1 polymer ?
#
loop_
_entity_poly.entity_id
_entity_poly.type
_entity_poly.pdbx_seq_one_letter_code
_entity_poly.pdbx_strand_id
1 'polypeptide(L)'
;MNNIAVIFGTFNPLTMAHIQIGLLAQKKVNAQKVIYVIAQDSFLQNWKQMDNDSIIPAEFRFKLMKQALNDYGFIASDIELTGKSDGKTYNSINYLKTIYPSYKFYIVMGTDKVGELDRWYKSEQLINENKFLIIDRDNNKLKDVIASSPLASKYQDNFISVTNDKFNYVSSTIIRQAYVNNTLEQYKQYLPKNIYQYLSQNKSILKKGNANMTNLHSFVKAATASFTLRLGDVQYNKEQVLSLVSKAVKSNVELVVFPELTLTGYSCSDMFLTSQLASDSLNALIELAEKISEIEGDVAPVVVVGLPYRHNFKLYNCAAYLHKGKIIALCPKTYMPNYNEFYEKRWFASSLDNNDTYTTINGQQVPFGTRFIIETSSKMKIGCEICEDLWVSKPLSIDHCSAGANVIVNLSASNELVTKQQYRKDLVRMTSASNNCAYLYVSSGNGESSTDVVYSGVHLISQSGTIVVDDRQTFKQDSLLSIALLDLEKIENDRIRLNSFHQSVNQQYTTINVTTNKKSLSLLPDYVNPYPFIPADKSNREQRCKEILQIQATGLATRLKKINCHKTVIGISGGLDSTLALLVIKEAYDLLDYPYSDIIAITMPGFGTSKQTKSSADRLMNSIGVTSLCIDITQACRVHMKDIGQDENNYDVTYENIQARERTQILMDMANKVNGIVVGTGDLSELALGWCTYNGDHMSHYAVNVSIPKTLVRFIIETYSENCPKDLHDVLIDICNTIISPELIPTDANGNISQSTEATIGKYDLHDFFLYNFIRNGFSRQKILDLAVIAFKPLNIDQKQIEQTLDTFLHRFKTNQFKRSCLPDGPKVGSVSLSPRGDWRMPSDYQG
;
A
#
# COMPACT_ATOMS: atom_id res chain seq x y z
N MET A 1 -37.97 -7.91 36.11
CA MET A 1 -36.50 -7.87 35.89
C MET A 1 -36.13 -6.47 35.44
N ASN A 2 -35.09 -5.92 36.02
CA ASN A 2 -34.59 -4.60 35.63
C ASN A 2 -33.78 -4.69 34.33
N ASN A 3 -33.97 -3.74 33.42
CA ASN A 3 -33.33 -3.74 32.09
C ASN A 3 -32.25 -2.66 31.99
N ILE A 4 -31.15 -2.97 31.29
CA ILE A 4 -30.11 -2.02 30.93
C ILE A 4 -29.98 -2.01 29.41
N ALA A 5 -29.98 -0.83 28.81
CA ALA A 5 -29.60 -0.64 27.41
C ALA A 5 -28.14 -0.16 27.34
N VAL A 6 -27.31 -0.81 26.50
CA VAL A 6 -25.88 -0.47 26.36
C VAL A 6 -25.60 -0.05 24.92
N ILE A 7 -25.03 1.12 24.76
CA ILE A 7 -24.69 1.72 23.46
C ILE A 7 -23.17 1.84 23.37
N PHE A 8 -22.58 1.11 22.44
CA PHE A 8 -21.14 1.19 22.16
C PHE A 8 -20.89 2.19 21.03
N GLY A 9 -19.90 3.01 21.18
CA GLY A 9 -19.58 3.98 20.14
C GLY A 9 -18.32 4.77 20.36
N THR A 10 -17.87 5.40 19.32
CA THR A 10 -16.70 6.28 19.34
C THR A 10 -17.02 7.68 19.87
N PHE A 11 -18.26 8.14 19.67
CA PHE A 11 -18.78 9.44 20.09
C PHE A 11 -17.80 10.60 19.82
N ASN A 12 -17.36 10.72 18.61
CA ASN A 12 -16.34 11.67 18.18
C ASN A 12 -16.88 12.75 17.22
N PRO A 13 -17.67 13.76 17.71
CA PRO A 13 -18.23 13.88 19.05
C PRO A 13 -19.58 13.15 19.23
N LEU A 14 -20.10 13.11 20.47
CA LEU A 14 -21.49 12.73 20.74
C LEU A 14 -22.42 13.74 20.08
N THR A 15 -23.49 13.26 19.42
CA THR A 15 -24.52 14.08 18.76
C THR A 15 -25.91 13.87 19.38
N MET A 16 -26.87 14.74 19.07
CA MET A 16 -28.26 14.54 19.47
C MET A 16 -28.87 13.25 18.90
N ALA A 17 -28.40 12.77 17.76
CA ALA A 17 -28.79 11.47 17.22
C ALA A 17 -28.41 10.30 18.15
N HIS A 18 -27.23 10.33 18.75
CA HIS A 18 -26.81 9.32 19.73
C HIS A 18 -27.69 9.37 20.99
N ILE A 19 -28.05 10.56 21.47
CA ILE A 19 -28.93 10.75 22.64
C ILE A 19 -30.33 10.21 22.31
N GLN A 20 -30.86 10.53 21.12
CA GLN A 20 -32.16 10.02 20.67
C GLN A 20 -32.22 8.49 20.65
N ILE A 21 -31.14 7.83 20.20
CA ILE A 21 -31.01 6.38 20.26
C ILE A 21 -31.18 5.86 21.69
N GLY A 22 -30.52 6.51 22.66
CA GLY A 22 -30.65 6.15 24.08
C GLY A 22 -32.08 6.31 24.61
N LEU A 23 -32.76 7.40 24.26
CA LEU A 23 -34.17 7.64 24.64
C LEU A 23 -35.11 6.59 24.02
N LEU A 24 -34.90 6.25 22.75
CA LEU A 24 -35.70 5.20 22.07
C LEU A 24 -35.44 3.84 22.70
N ALA A 25 -34.21 3.48 23.00
CA ALA A 25 -33.86 2.24 23.66
C ALA A 25 -34.47 2.16 25.09
N GLN A 26 -34.37 3.23 25.87
CA GLN A 26 -34.97 3.33 27.18
C GLN A 26 -36.48 3.07 27.16
N LYS A 27 -37.18 3.74 26.21
CA LYS A 27 -38.65 3.59 26.05
C LYS A 27 -39.02 2.18 25.59
N LYS A 28 -38.29 1.64 24.61
CA LYS A 28 -38.64 0.36 23.95
C LYS A 28 -38.63 -0.82 24.91
N VAL A 29 -37.63 -0.89 25.78
CA VAL A 29 -37.45 -2.02 26.73
C VAL A 29 -37.66 -1.62 28.20
N ASN A 30 -38.19 -0.44 28.45
CA ASN A 30 -38.37 0.11 29.81
C ASN A 30 -37.06 -0.02 30.63
N ALA A 31 -35.95 0.45 30.05
CA ALA A 31 -34.64 0.34 30.68
C ALA A 31 -34.51 1.31 31.84
N GLN A 32 -34.12 0.79 33.02
CA GLN A 32 -33.84 1.61 34.19
C GLN A 32 -32.51 2.36 34.09
N LYS A 33 -31.62 1.85 33.26
CA LYS A 33 -30.31 2.46 32.99
C LYS A 33 -30.01 2.39 31.49
N VAL A 34 -29.44 3.49 30.98
CA VAL A 34 -28.84 3.52 29.63
C VAL A 34 -27.37 3.85 29.80
N ILE A 35 -26.51 2.97 29.34
CA ILE A 35 -25.05 3.06 29.50
C ILE A 35 -24.42 3.28 28.13
N TYR A 36 -23.63 4.34 28.00
CA TYR A 36 -22.80 4.61 26.82
C TYR A 36 -21.35 4.20 27.11
N VAL A 37 -20.85 3.25 26.36
CA VAL A 37 -19.46 2.77 26.46
C VAL A 37 -18.64 3.41 25.35
N ILE A 38 -17.65 4.21 25.74
CA ILE A 38 -16.81 4.92 24.78
C ILE A 38 -15.62 4.07 24.36
N ALA A 39 -15.38 3.97 23.06
CA ALA A 39 -14.24 3.26 22.49
C ALA A 39 -12.92 4.05 22.64
N GLN A 40 -11.81 3.33 22.78
CA GLN A 40 -10.45 3.88 22.81
C GLN A 40 -10.07 4.58 21.50
N ASP A 41 -9.06 5.48 21.54
CA ASP A 41 -8.53 6.14 20.34
C ASP A 41 -7.92 5.14 19.36
N SER A 42 -7.28 4.08 19.86
CA SER A 42 -6.76 2.96 19.06
C SER A 42 -7.83 2.28 18.20
N PHE A 43 -9.09 2.22 18.66
CA PHE A 43 -10.19 1.70 17.85
C PHE A 43 -10.55 2.65 16.70
N LEU A 44 -10.51 3.97 16.93
CA LEU A 44 -10.73 4.97 15.89
C LEU A 44 -9.62 4.93 14.84
N GLN A 45 -8.38 4.77 15.28
CA GLN A 45 -7.20 4.69 14.43
C GLN A 45 -7.15 3.40 13.62
N ASN A 46 -7.25 2.25 14.29
CA ASN A 46 -6.99 0.93 13.68
C ASN A 46 -8.20 0.34 12.94
N TRP A 47 -9.42 0.55 13.45
CA TRP A 47 -10.63 -0.01 12.85
C TRP A 47 -11.40 0.97 11.98
N LYS A 48 -11.49 2.25 12.39
CA LYS A 48 -12.13 3.29 11.59
C LYS A 48 -11.17 4.08 10.72
N GLN A 49 -9.87 3.78 10.79
CA GLN A 49 -8.80 4.40 10.00
C GLN A 49 -8.89 5.94 10.01
N MET A 50 -9.17 6.50 11.18
CA MET A 50 -9.30 7.94 11.36
C MET A 50 -7.96 8.56 11.72
N ASP A 51 -7.67 9.72 11.12
CA ASP A 51 -6.48 10.52 11.46
C ASP A 51 -6.54 11.05 12.88
N ASN A 52 -5.38 11.09 13.57
CA ASN A 52 -5.27 11.67 14.90
C ASN A 52 -5.84 13.09 14.98
N ASP A 53 -5.60 13.89 13.95
CA ASP A 53 -6.11 15.27 13.86
C ASP A 53 -7.65 15.33 13.68
N SER A 54 -8.28 14.23 13.33
CA SER A 54 -9.74 14.06 13.24
C SER A 54 -10.35 13.44 14.50
N ILE A 55 -9.54 13.11 15.50
CA ILE A 55 -9.97 12.47 16.74
C ILE A 55 -9.88 13.45 17.89
N ILE A 56 -11.01 13.72 18.53
CA ILE A 56 -11.00 14.37 19.85
C ILE A 56 -10.44 13.34 20.83
N PRO A 57 -9.36 13.63 21.58
CA PRO A 57 -8.75 12.66 22.51
C PRO A 57 -9.77 12.01 23.46
N ALA A 58 -9.60 10.72 23.73
CA ALA A 58 -10.57 9.89 24.46
C ALA A 58 -11.00 10.48 25.80
N GLU A 59 -10.08 11.05 26.54
CA GLU A 59 -10.37 11.70 27.84
C GLU A 59 -11.32 12.88 27.68
N PHE A 60 -11.12 13.72 26.66
CA PHE A 60 -12.00 14.85 26.38
C PHE A 60 -13.36 14.37 25.85
N ARG A 61 -13.40 13.37 24.96
CA ARG A 61 -14.64 12.78 24.47
C ARG A 61 -15.46 12.23 25.63
N PHE A 62 -14.82 11.51 26.54
CA PHE A 62 -15.47 10.96 27.74
C PHE A 62 -16.00 12.05 28.65
N LYS A 63 -15.19 13.09 28.96
CA LYS A 63 -15.59 14.22 29.80
C LYS A 63 -16.83 14.96 29.24
N LEU A 64 -16.78 15.29 27.94
CA LEU A 64 -17.88 15.96 27.25
C LEU A 64 -19.15 15.09 27.20
N MET A 65 -18.96 13.81 26.88
CA MET A 65 -20.06 12.83 26.85
C MET A 65 -20.70 12.67 28.21
N LYS A 66 -19.92 12.53 29.28
CA LYS A 66 -20.42 12.39 30.65
C LYS A 66 -21.28 13.59 31.08
N GLN A 67 -20.84 14.81 30.75
CA GLN A 67 -21.61 16.03 31.02
C GLN A 67 -22.92 16.05 30.23
N ALA A 68 -22.87 15.75 28.92
CA ALA A 68 -24.05 15.78 28.06
C ALA A 68 -25.09 14.71 28.43
N LEU A 69 -24.65 13.51 28.81
CA LEU A 69 -25.53 12.40 29.17
C LEU A 69 -26.20 12.60 30.56
N ASN A 70 -25.57 13.34 31.45
CA ASN A 70 -26.11 13.63 32.79
C ASN A 70 -27.47 14.34 32.73
N ASP A 71 -27.69 15.23 31.77
CA ASP A 71 -28.95 15.93 31.54
C ASP A 71 -30.13 14.99 31.20
N TYR A 72 -29.86 13.78 30.79
CA TYR A 72 -30.81 12.73 30.38
C TYR A 72 -30.87 11.60 31.43
N GLY A 73 -30.10 11.67 32.52
CA GLY A 73 -29.99 10.56 33.47
C GLY A 73 -29.30 9.32 32.93
N PHE A 74 -28.48 9.45 31.86
CA PHE A 74 -27.74 8.37 31.24
C PHE A 74 -26.32 8.25 31.83
N ILE A 75 -25.76 7.06 31.75
CA ILE A 75 -24.47 6.72 32.34
C ILE A 75 -23.39 6.69 31.23
N ALA A 76 -22.33 7.47 31.42
CA ALA A 76 -21.11 7.34 30.61
C ALA A 76 -20.17 6.32 31.29
N SER A 77 -19.65 5.36 30.52
CA SER A 77 -18.74 4.32 31.00
C SER A 77 -17.40 4.39 30.29
N ASP A 78 -16.32 4.36 31.07
CA ASP A 78 -14.93 4.40 30.65
C ASP A 78 -14.21 3.05 30.72
N ILE A 79 -14.97 1.95 30.79
CA ILE A 79 -14.42 0.63 31.01
C ILE A 79 -13.39 0.20 29.95
N GLU A 80 -13.56 0.67 28.71
CA GLU A 80 -12.59 0.42 27.64
C GLU A 80 -11.39 1.36 27.71
N LEU A 81 -11.57 2.61 28.18
CA LEU A 81 -10.47 3.57 28.34
C LEU A 81 -9.55 3.22 29.50
N THR A 82 -10.12 2.68 30.57
CA THR A 82 -9.39 2.33 31.81
C THR A 82 -8.78 0.93 31.78
N GLY A 83 -8.88 0.22 30.65
CA GLY A 83 -8.34 -1.13 30.49
C GLY A 83 -9.11 -2.23 31.26
N LYS A 84 -10.28 -1.93 31.79
CA LYS A 84 -11.17 -2.92 32.44
C LYS A 84 -11.84 -3.85 31.43
N SER A 85 -11.84 -3.48 30.17
CA SER A 85 -12.18 -4.30 29.03
C SER A 85 -11.23 -3.99 27.85
N ASP A 86 -11.01 -5.00 27.00
CA ASP A 86 -10.10 -4.95 25.84
C ASP A 86 -10.73 -4.36 24.57
N GLY A 87 -11.89 -3.73 24.69
CA GLY A 87 -12.63 -3.13 23.55
C GLY A 87 -13.46 -4.13 22.74
N LYS A 88 -13.47 -5.41 23.09
CA LYS A 88 -14.34 -6.40 22.47
C LYS A 88 -15.71 -6.39 23.16
N THR A 89 -16.77 -6.19 22.40
CA THR A 89 -18.14 -6.04 22.93
C THR A 89 -18.54 -7.18 23.87
N TYR A 90 -18.15 -8.43 23.55
CA TYR A 90 -18.41 -9.57 24.42
C TYR A 90 -17.79 -9.40 25.81
N ASN A 91 -16.53 -9.00 25.88
CA ASN A 91 -15.81 -8.80 27.15
C ASN A 91 -16.33 -7.57 27.90
N SER A 92 -16.66 -6.49 27.20
CA SER A 92 -17.26 -5.28 27.81
C SER A 92 -18.64 -5.56 28.42
N ILE A 93 -19.49 -6.33 27.74
CA ILE A 93 -20.79 -6.72 28.28
C ILE A 93 -20.65 -7.63 29.51
N ASN A 94 -19.74 -8.62 29.46
CA ASN A 94 -19.52 -9.52 30.60
C ASN A 94 -18.99 -8.74 31.82
N TYR A 95 -18.09 -7.78 31.63
CA TYR A 95 -17.65 -6.91 32.71
C TYR A 95 -18.81 -6.10 33.28
N LEU A 96 -19.67 -5.53 32.45
CA LEU A 96 -20.87 -4.80 32.92
C LEU A 96 -21.84 -5.73 33.67
N LYS A 97 -21.97 -7.01 33.30
CA LYS A 97 -22.77 -8.01 34.03
C LYS A 97 -22.23 -8.25 35.45
N THR A 98 -20.94 -8.13 35.68
CA THR A 98 -20.36 -8.23 37.04
C THR A 98 -20.75 -7.03 37.92
N ILE A 99 -20.90 -5.83 37.32
CA ILE A 99 -21.31 -4.61 38.04
C ILE A 99 -22.81 -4.60 38.32
N TYR A 100 -23.61 -5.14 37.38
CA TYR A 100 -25.07 -5.14 37.45
C TYR A 100 -25.65 -6.56 37.31
N PRO A 101 -25.40 -7.47 38.26
CA PRO A 101 -25.70 -8.92 38.10
C PRO A 101 -27.18 -9.26 38.02
N SER A 102 -28.06 -8.38 38.52
CA SER A 102 -29.53 -8.59 38.52
C SER A 102 -30.27 -7.96 37.34
N TYR A 103 -29.52 -7.40 36.36
CA TYR A 103 -30.11 -6.74 35.21
C TYR A 103 -30.04 -7.56 33.95
N LYS A 104 -31.05 -7.41 33.07
CA LYS A 104 -31.03 -7.93 31.71
C LYS A 104 -30.45 -6.89 30.77
N PHE A 105 -29.50 -7.30 29.94
CA PHE A 105 -28.80 -6.42 29.05
C PHE A 105 -29.37 -6.44 27.63
N TYR A 106 -29.49 -5.26 27.04
CA TYR A 106 -29.88 -5.01 25.66
C TYR A 106 -28.77 -4.22 24.98
N ILE A 107 -28.15 -4.81 23.94
CA ILE A 107 -27.11 -4.16 23.15
C ILE A 107 -27.76 -3.36 22.04
N VAL A 108 -27.47 -2.09 21.94
CA VAL A 108 -28.08 -1.18 20.98
C VAL A 108 -27.10 -0.90 19.85
N MET A 109 -27.55 -1.11 18.61
CA MET A 109 -26.75 -0.86 17.40
C MET A 109 -27.62 -0.48 16.20
N GLY A 110 -27.00 0.06 15.14
CA GLY A 110 -27.69 0.34 13.88
C GLY A 110 -27.80 -0.90 12.98
N THR A 111 -28.72 -0.88 12.03
CA THR A 111 -28.89 -1.91 10.98
C THR A 111 -27.59 -2.16 10.21
N ASP A 112 -26.76 -1.13 10.01
CA ASP A 112 -25.45 -1.18 9.35
C ASP A 112 -24.45 -2.15 10.01
N LYS A 113 -24.65 -2.48 11.29
CA LYS A 113 -23.73 -3.34 12.08
C LYS A 113 -24.18 -4.80 12.18
N VAL A 114 -25.39 -5.12 11.83
CA VAL A 114 -25.91 -6.50 11.95
C VAL A 114 -25.16 -7.46 11.02
N GLY A 115 -24.86 -7.05 9.79
CA GLY A 115 -24.10 -7.86 8.83
C GLY A 115 -22.62 -8.08 9.21
N GLU A 116 -22.08 -7.27 10.15
CA GLU A 116 -20.70 -7.43 10.66
C GLU A 116 -20.63 -8.39 11.86
N LEU A 117 -21.75 -8.73 12.48
CA LEU A 117 -21.80 -9.54 13.73
C LEU A 117 -21.10 -10.89 13.61
N ASP A 118 -21.17 -11.53 12.45
CA ASP A 118 -20.53 -12.84 12.22
C ASP A 118 -18.99 -12.81 12.41
N ARG A 119 -18.39 -11.62 12.29
CA ARG A 119 -16.94 -11.41 12.44
C ARG A 119 -16.52 -10.94 13.84
N TRP A 120 -17.48 -10.72 14.73
CA TRP A 120 -17.17 -10.24 16.08
C TRP A 120 -16.60 -11.34 16.98
N TYR A 121 -15.77 -10.92 17.93
CA TYR A 121 -15.21 -11.86 18.90
C TYR A 121 -16.31 -12.54 19.71
N LYS A 122 -16.33 -13.88 19.69
CA LYS A 122 -17.36 -14.72 20.34
C LYS A 122 -18.79 -14.30 19.97
N SER A 123 -19.02 -13.99 18.72
CA SER A 123 -20.28 -13.46 18.20
C SER A 123 -21.48 -14.37 18.51
N GLU A 124 -21.36 -15.68 18.33
CA GLU A 124 -22.45 -16.61 18.61
C GLU A 124 -22.84 -16.61 20.09
N GLN A 125 -21.85 -16.61 20.98
CA GLN A 125 -22.11 -16.52 22.43
C GLN A 125 -22.73 -15.16 22.80
N LEU A 126 -22.20 -14.08 22.21
CA LEU A 126 -22.72 -12.73 22.44
C LEU A 126 -24.20 -12.64 22.04
N ILE A 127 -24.58 -13.18 20.88
CA ILE A 127 -25.95 -13.13 20.36
C ILE A 127 -26.87 -14.04 21.17
N ASN A 128 -26.42 -15.23 21.53
CA ASN A 128 -27.24 -16.18 22.29
C ASN A 128 -27.54 -15.68 23.71
N GLU A 129 -26.59 -15.02 24.34
CA GLU A 129 -26.69 -14.59 25.75
C GLU A 129 -27.35 -13.22 25.97
N ASN A 130 -27.57 -12.45 24.91
CA ASN A 130 -28.05 -11.08 25.03
C ASN A 130 -29.17 -10.79 24.03
N LYS A 131 -29.93 -9.72 24.29
CA LYS A 131 -30.92 -9.16 23.34
C LYS A 131 -30.33 -7.93 22.68
N PHE A 132 -30.70 -7.72 21.41
CA PHE A 132 -30.24 -6.63 20.58
C PHE A 132 -31.39 -5.69 20.21
N LEU A 133 -31.17 -4.39 20.39
CA LEU A 133 -32.05 -3.35 19.90
C LEU A 133 -31.45 -2.76 18.64
N ILE A 134 -32.10 -2.98 17.51
CA ILE A 134 -31.61 -2.57 16.21
C ILE A 134 -32.36 -1.32 15.78
N ILE A 135 -31.59 -0.25 15.63
CA ILE A 135 -32.11 1.05 15.17
C ILE A 135 -32.07 1.07 13.65
N ASP A 136 -33.21 1.28 13.03
CA ASP A 136 -33.31 1.38 11.57
C ASP A 136 -32.54 2.60 11.06
N ARG A 137 -31.69 2.37 10.07
CA ARG A 137 -30.90 3.39 9.36
C ARG A 137 -30.98 3.16 7.86
N ASP A 138 -30.98 4.23 7.09
CA ASP A 138 -30.83 4.22 5.63
C ASP A 138 -31.89 3.37 4.87
N ASN A 139 -33.16 3.37 5.34
CA ASN A 139 -34.25 2.58 4.80
C ASN A 139 -34.06 1.05 4.82
N ASN A 140 -33.02 0.55 5.48
CA ASN A 140 -32.76 -0.88 5.63
C ASN A 140 -33.67 -1.43 6.73
N LYS A 141 -34.60 -2.30 6.36
CA LYS A 141 -35.47 -2.98 7.32
C LYS A 141 -34.71 -4.12 8.01
N LEU A 142 -34.91 -4.28 9.30
CA LEU A 142 -34.25 -5.34 10.11
C LEU A 142 -34.39 -6.73 9.47
N LYS A 143 -35.55 -7.06 8.88
CA LYS A 143 -35.77 -8.37 8.24
C LYS A 143 -34.78 -8.66 7.12
N ASP A 144 -34.49 -7.66 6.29
CA ASP A 144 -33.61 -7.81 5.14
C ASP A 144 -32.15 -7.97 5.57
N VAL A 145 -31.79 -7.29 6.67
CA VAL A 145 -30.41 -7.34 7.22
C VAL A 145 -30.16 -8.63 8.00
N ILE A 146 -31.14 -9.13 8.75
CA ILE A 146 -31.05 -10.44 9.43
C ILE A 146 -30.79 -11.56 8.42
N ALA A 147 -31.46 -11.52 7.25
CA ALA A 147 -31.27 -12.53 6.21
C ALA A 147 -29.84 -12.57 5.63
N SER A 148 -29.08 -11.49 5.76
CA SER A 148 -27.70 -11.40 5.27
C SER A 148 -26.64 -11.96 6.25
N SER A 149 -27.01 -12.21 7.51
CA SER A 149 -26.11 -12.77 8.54
C SER A 149 -26.58 -14.14 8.99
N PRO A 150 -25.80 -15.23 8.78
CA PRO A 150 -26.14 -16.57 9.23
C PRO A 150 -26.43 -16.66 10.73
N LEU A 151 -25.63 -15.98 11.57
CA LEU A 151 -25.81 -15.99 13.03
C LEU A 151 -27.04 -15.16 13.43
N ALA A 152 -27.27 -14.00 12.84
CA ALA A 152 -28.47 -13.21 13.14
C ALA A 152 -29.74 -13.96 12.72
N SER A 153 -29.72 -14.66 11.59
CA SER A 153 -30.83 -15.51 11.14
C SER A 153 -31.11 -16.67 12.10
N LYS A 154 -30.05 -17.32 12.62
CA LYS A 154 -30.15 -18.42 13.58
C LYS A 154 -30.80 -18.00 14.91
N TYR A 155 -30.55 -16.77 15.36
CA TYR A 155 -30.99 -16.23 16.63
C TYR A 155 -31.92 -15.01 16.45
N GLN A 156 -32.77 -15.02 15.42
CA GLN A 156 -33.60 -13.86 15.03
C GLN A 156 -34.48 -13.30 16.18
N ASP A 157 -34.93 -14.14 17.11
CA ASP A 157 -35.74 -13.74 18.27
C ASP A 157 -34.97 -12.88 19.29
N ASN A 158 -33.66 -12.78 19.14
CA ASN A 158 -32.83 -11.92 19.97
C ASN A 158 -32.71 -10.50 19.44
N PHE A 159 -33.24 -10.21 18.23
CA PHE A 159 -33.19 -8.91 17.59
C PHE A 159 -34.55 -8.22 17.62
N ILE A 160 -34.60 -7.00 18.17
CA ILE A 160 -35.79 -6.19 18.31
C ILE A 160 -35.60 -4.90 17.50
N SER A 161 -36.47 -4.67 16.50
CA SER A 161 -36.44 -3.44 15.71
C SER A 161 -36.97 -2.24 16.48
N VAL A 162 -36.30 -1.10 16.29
CA VAL A 162 -36.66 0.20 16.82
C VAL A 162 -36.61 1.21 15.68
N THR A 163 -37.76 1.75 15.28
CA THR A 163 -37.85 2.81 14.27
C THR A 163 -37.35 4.13 14.84
N ASN A 164 -36.59 4.86 14.02
CA ASN A 164 -36.09 6.18 14.37
C ASN A 164 -36.46 7.20 13.27
N ASP A 165 -37.43 8.05 13.56
CA ASP A 165 -37.92 9.06 12.61
C ASP A 165 -37.23 10.43 12.78
N LYS A 166 -36.26 10.55 13.73
CA LYS A 166 -35.58 11.80 14.04
C LYS A 166 -34.06 11.66 13.92
N PHE A 167 -33.41 12.65 13.32
CA PHE A 167 -31.96 12.81 13.23
C PHE A 167 -31.21 11.72 12.45
N ASN A 168 -31.84 10.99 11.55
CA ASN A 168 -31.20 9.90 10.76
C ASN A 168 -30.04 10.36 9.87
N TYR A 169 -30.03 11.64 9.51
CA TYR A 169 -29.07 12.23 8.56
C TYR A 169 -27.87 12.94 9.23
N VAL A 170 -27.78 12.98 10.56
CA VAL A 170 -26.68 13.65 11.26
C VAL A 170 -25.74 12.65 11.91
N SER A 171 -24.52 12.57 11.40
CA SER A 171 -23.44 11.74 11.95
C SER A 171 -22.33 12.58 12.57
N SER A 172 -21.51 11.96 13.43
CA SER A 172 -20.28 12.60 13.97
C SER A 172 -19.34 13.05 12.85
N THR A 173 -19.34 12.40 11.71
CA THR A 173 -18.51 12.76 10.54
C THR A 173 -18.96 14.09 9.95
N ILE A 174 -20.28 14.29 9.77
CA ILE A 174 -20.82 15.55 9.27
C ILE A 174 -20.45 16.71 10.24
N ILE A 175 -20.54 16.47 11.54
CA ILE A 175 -20.16 17.48 12.55
C ILE A 175 -18.67 17.82 12.48
N ARG A 176 -17.79 16.84 12.32
CA ARG A 176 -16.34 17.12 12.17
C ARG A 176 -16.05 17.89 10.87
N GLN A 177 -16.69 17.53 9.77
CA GLN A 177 -16.60 18.29 8.52
C GLN A 177 -17.09 19.73 8.67
N ALA A 178 -18.23 19.93 9.32
CA ALA A 178 -18.78 21.25 9.59
C ALA A 178 -17.84 22.09 10.49
N TYR A 179 -17.23 21.46 11.49
CA TYR A 179 -16.23 22.12 12.35
C TYR A 179 -15.00 22.56 11.53
N VAL A 180 -14.43 21.65 10.74
CA VAL A 180 -13.25 21.92 9.91
C VAL A 180 -13.53 22.99 8.85
N ASN A 181 -14.75 23.02 8.30
CA ASN A 181 -15.18 23.98 7.28
C ASN A 181 -15.70 25.30 7.84
N ASN A 182 -15.61 25.54 9.17
CA ASN A 182 -16.16 26.70 9.88
C ASN A 182 -17.68 26.92 9.67
N THR A 183 -18.44 25.84 9.44
CA THR A 183 -19.89 25.85 9.27
C THR A 183 -20.62 25.23 10.45
N LEU A 184 -19.95 25.05 11.59
CA LEU A 184 -20.48 24.36 12.79
C LEU A 184 -21.78 25.01 13.33
N GLU A 185 -21.94 26.33 13.18
CA GLU A 185 -23.16 27.05 13.62
C GLU A 185 -24.44 26.50 12.97
N GLN A 186 -24.36 26.06 11.72
CA GLN A 186 -25.50 25.46 10.99
C GLN A 186 -25.96 24.12 11.60
N TYR A 187 -25.08 23.49 12.38
CA TYR A 187 -25.33 22.19 13.03
C TYR A 187 -25.52 22.28 14.55
N LYS A 188 -25.62 23.46 15.11
CA LYS A 188 -25.76 23.71 16.55
C LYS A 188 -26.90 22.90 17.20
N GLN A 189 -28.03 22.80 16.54
CA GLN A 189 -29.20 22.07 17.03
C GLN A 189 -28.99 20.54 17.11
N TYR A 190 -27.98 20.01 16.44
CA TYR A 190 -27.65 18.58 16.40
C TYR A 190 -26.57 18.18 17.40
N LEU A 191 -26.10 19.14 18.19
CA LEU A 191 -25.09 18.93 19.22
C LEU A 191 -25.64 19.24 20.62
N PRO A 192 -25.26 18.46 21.63
CA PRO A 192 -25.42 18.89 23.02
C PRO A 192 -24.75 20.24 23.26
N LYS A 193 -25.39 21.07 24.08
CA LYS A 193 -24.96 22.47 24.30
C LYS A 193 -23.48 22.58 24.74
N ASN A 194 -23.07 21.74 25.67
CA ASN A 194 -21.68 21.72 26.17
C ASN A 194 -20.68 21.29 25.08
N ILE A 195 -21.04 20.36 24.23
CA ILE A 195 -20.18 19.89 23.10
C ILE A 195 -20.06 20.98 22.05
N TYR A 196 -21.19 21.62 21.69
CA TYR A 196 -21.16 22.77 20.79
C TYR A 196 -20.29 23.91 21.34
N GLN A 197 -20.47 24.29 22.60
CA GLN A 197 -19.66 25.33 23.24
C GLN A 197 -18.19 24.99 23.26
N TYR A 198 -17.83 23.74 23.60
CA TYR A 198 -16.46 23.28 23.63
C TYR A 198 -15.81 23.35 22.24
N LEU A 199 -16.47 22.84 21.20
CA LEU A 199 -15.98 22.88 19.82
C LEU A 199 -15.84 24.32 19.30
N SER A 200 -16.78 25.19 19.61
CA SER A 200 -16.75 26.60 19.18
C SER A 200 -15.61 27.39 19.82
N GLN A 201 -15.25 27.08 21.08
CA GLN A 201 -14.18 27.75 21.83
C GLN A 201 -12.78 27.21 21.50
N ASN A 202 -12.67 25.96 21.03
CA ASN A 202 -11.40 25.29 20.79
C ASN A 202 -11.17 25.08 19.29
N LYS A 203 -10.93 26.16 18.55
CA LYS A 203 -10.83 26.18 17.08
C LYS A 203 -9.70 25.32 16.47
N SER A 204 -8.83 24.72 17.29
CA SER A 204 -7.71 23.89 16.85
C SER A 204 -7.76 22.43 17.29
N ILE A 205 -8.87 21.99 17.93
CA ILE A 205 -8.95 20.64 18.51
C ILE A 205 -9.12 19.54 17.46
N LEU A 206 -9.77 19.90 16.37
CA LEU A 206 -9.79 19.12 15.15
C LEU A 206 -9.08 20.00 14.12
N LYS A 207 -7.87 19.68 13.79
CA LYS A 207 -7.18 20.35 12.70
C LYS A 207 -7.84 19.93 11.39
N LYS A 208 -7.89 20.85 10.41
CA LYS A 208 -8.00 20.41 9.02
C LYS A 208 -6.90 19.39 8.84
N GLY A 209 -7.24 18.13 8.67
CA GLY A 209 -6.28 17.15 8.21
C GLY A 209 -5.58 17.79 7.00
N ASN A 210 -4.30 18.06 7.12
CA ASN A 210 -3.47 18.94 6.33
C ASN A 210 -4.13 19.47 5.04
N ALA A 211 -4.91 20.54 5.14
CA ALA A 211 -5.50 21.22 3.98
C ALA A 211 -4.46 22.02 3.19
N ASN A 212 -3.17 21.81 3.47
CA ASN A 212 -2.05 22.29 2.67
C ASN A 212 -1.41 21.19 1.80
N MET A 213 -2.04 20.01 1.66
CA MET A 213 -1.71 19.09 0.58
C MET A 213 -2.27 19.62 -0.74
N THR A 214 -1.72 20.73 -1.20
CA THR A 214 -2.07 21.36 -2.49
C THR A 214 -1.47 20.62 -3.67
N ASN A 215 -0.68 19.60 -3.47
CA ASN A 215 -0.08 18.81 -4.54
C ASN A 215 -0.83 17.47 -4.69
N LEU A 216 -1.56 17.39 -5.78
CA LEU A 216 -1.90 16.14 -6.44
C LEU A 216 -0.57 15.41 -6.71
N HIS A 217 -0.21 14.44 -5.90
CA HIS A 217 0.99 13.63 -6.16
C HIS A 217 0.80 12.71 -7.37
N SER A 218 0.04 13.20 -8.37
CA SER A 218 -0.35 12.47 -9.58
C SER A 218 -1.04 11.14 -9.32
N PHE A 219 -1.70 11.00 -8.15
CA PHE A 219 -2.57 9.88 -7.88
C PHE A 219 -3.94 10.09 -8.54
N VAL A 220 -4.44 9.06 -9.22
CA VAL A 220 -5.76 9.05 -9.86
C VAL A 220 -6.50 7.76 -9.51
N LYS A 221 -7.83 7.84 -9.34
CA LYS A 221 -8.65 6.65 -9.16
C LYS A 221 -9.20 6.18 -10.49
N ALA A 222 -8.96 4.91 -10.80
CA ALA A 222 -9.54 4.22 -11.94
C ALA A 222 -10.25 2.95 -11.46
N ALA A 223 -11.31 2.54 -12.18
CA ALA A 223 -12.10 1.39 -11.80
C ALA A 223 -12.45 0.50 -12.98
N THR A 224 -12.58 -0.79 -12.71
CA THR A 224 -13.24 -1.77 -13.53
C THR A 224 -14.59 -2.12 -12.92
N ALA A 225 -15.63 -2.27 -13.74
CA ALA A 225 -17.00 -2.46 -13.28
C ALA A 225 -17.69 -3.56 -14.10
N SER A 226 -18.40 -4.47 -13.45
CA SER A 226 -19.25 -5.48 -14.08
C SER A 226 -20.53 -5.69 -13.27
N PHE A 227 -21.52 -6.30 -13.89
CA PHE A 227 -22.80 -6.62 -13.26
C PHE A 227 -23.35 -7.92 -13.85
N THR A 228 -24.35 -8.49 -13.21
CA THR A 228 -25.11 -9.63 -13.78
C THR A 228 -25.88 -9.14 -14.98
N LEU A 229 -25.36 -9.47 -16.16
CA LEU A 229 -25.87 -9.05 -17.47
C LEU A 229 -27.24 -9.71 -17.75
N ARG A 230 -28.08 -9.04 -18.54
CA ARG A 230 -29.19 -9.68 -19.22
C ARG A 230 -28.95 -9.65 -20.72
N LEU A 231 -28.76 -10.83 -21.29
CA LEU A 231 -28.39 -11.00 -22.70
C LEU A 231 -29.45 -10.40 -23.63
N GLY A 232 -29.06 -9.42 -24.46
CA GLY A 232 -29.95 -8.71 -25.37
C GLY A 232 -30.86 -7.66 -24.72
N ASP A 233 -30.94 -7.58 -23.38
CA ASP A 233 -31.75 -6.57 -22.67
C ASP A 233 -30.95 -5.28 -22.48
N VAL A 234 -30.84 -4.52 -23.57
CA VAL A 234 -30.02 -3.30 -23.64
C VAL A 234 -30.46 -2.26 -22.61
N GLN A 235 -31.75 -2.17 -22.33
CA GLN A 235 -32.29 -1.20 -21.39
C GLN A 235 -31.86 -1.52 -19.96
N TYR A 236 -32.01 -2.76 -19.53
CA TYR A 236 -31.55 -3.20 -18.23
C TYR A 236 -30.02 -2.99 -18.07
N ASN A 237 -29.25 -3.40 -19.08
CA ASN A 237 -27.78 -3.28 -19.02
C ASN A 237 -27.34 -1.83 -18.92
N LYS A 238 -27.97 -0.90 -19.64
CA LYS A 238 -27.74 0.55 -19.52
C LYS A 238 -28.01 1.05 -18.10
N GLU A 239 -29.09 0.62 -17.47
CA GLU A 239 -29.42 1.04 -16.09
C GLU A 239 -28.38 0.55 -15.07
N GLN A 240 -27.85 -0.68 -15.25
CA GLN A 240 -26.77 -1.19 -14.41
C GLN A 240 -25.47 -0.39 -14.58
N VAL A 241 -25.13 -0.03 -15.81
CA VAL A 241 -23.98 0.85 -16.09
C VAL A 241 -24.14 2.18 -15.33
N LEU A 242 -25.30 2.85 -15.44
CA LEU A 242 -25.58 4.11 -14.73
C LEU A 242 -25.45 3.98 -13.21
N SER A 243 -25.98 2.90 -12.66
CA SER A 243 -25.88 2.61 -11.22
C SER A 243 -24.43 2.52 -10.76
N LEU A 244 -23.58 1.80 -11.51
CA LEU A 244 -22.17 1.64 -11.18
C LEU A 244 -21.37 2.92 -11.41
N VAL A 245 -21.65 3.68 -12.46
CA VAL A 245 -21.04 5.00 -12.68
C VAL A 245 -21.39 5.94 -11.53
N SER A 246 -22.63 5.94 -11.05
CA SER A 246 -23.03 6.75 -9.88
C SER A 246 -22.21 6.38 -8.62
N LYS A 247 -21.98 5.08 -8.38
CA LYS A 247 -21.13 4.62 -7.27
C LYS A 247 -19.67 5.08 -7.46
N ALA A 248 -19.15 4.99 -8.69
CA ALA A 248 -17.79 5.40 -9.02
C ALA A 248 -17.57 6.93 -8.81
N VAL A 249 -18.54 7.75 -9.24
CA VAL A 249 -18.52 9.21 -9.02
C VAL A 249 -18.44 9.56 -7.53
N LYS A 250 -19.26 8.89 -6.70
CA LYS A 250 -19.23 9.06 -5.23
C LYS A 250 -17.89 8.69 -4.61
N SER A 251 -17.13 7.84 -5.27
CA SER A 251 -15.78 7.42 -4.84
C SER A 251 -14.65 8.24 -5.48
N ASN A 252 -14.98 9.31 -6.22
CA ASN A 252 -14.03 10.15 -6.96
C ASN A 252 -13.20 9.38 -7.99
N VAL A 253 -13.81 8.42 -8.68
CA VAL A 253 -13.18 7.66 -9.76
C VAL A 253 -13.19 8.50 -11.03
N GLU A 254 -12.05 8.59 -11.73
CA GLU A 254 -11.86 9.40 -12.93
C GLU A 254 -12.01 8.59 -14.22
N LEU A 255 -11.83 7.27 -14.16
CA LEU A 255 -11.99 6.33 -15.27
C LEU A 255 -12.76 5.10 -14.81
N VAL A 256 -13.83 4.78 -15.50
CA VAL A 256 -14.63 3.55 -15.26
C VAL A 256 -14.68 2.74 -16.54
N VAL A 257 -14.28 1.46 -16.47
CA VAL A 257 -14.23 0.56 -17.62
C VAL A 257 -15.16 -0.63 -17.40
N PHE A 258 -16.01 -0.89 -18.39
CA PHE A 258 -16.94 -2.00 -18.43
C PHE A 258 -16.47 -3.09 -19.41
N PRO A 259 -17.00 -4.33 -19.34
CA PRO A 259 -16.64 -5.42 -20.23
C PRO A 259 -16.95 -5.16 -21.70
N GLU A 260 -16.41 -6.01 -22.56
CA GLU A 260 -16.70 -6.08 -23.98
C GLU A 260 -18.18 -6.31 -24.24
N LEU A 261 -18.76 -5.59 -25.20
CA LEU A 261 -20.17 -5.68 -25.59
C LEU A 261 -21.18 -5.54 -24.41
N THR A 262 -20.82 -4.78 -23.40
CA THR A 262 -21.59 -4.60 -22.14
C THR A 262 -23.06 -4.26 -22.36
N LEU A 263 -23.37 -3.44 -23.37
CA LEU A 263 -24.76 -3.01 -23.59
C LEU A 263 -25.67 -4.13 -24.10
N THR A 264 -25.11 -5.11 -24.81
CA THR A 264 -25.87 -6.22 -25.40
C THR A 264 -25.63 -7.57 -24.74
N GLY A 265 -24.43 -7.77 -24.20
CA GLY A 265 -23.79 -9.05 -23.93
C GLY A 265 -23.01 -9.52 -25.16
N TYR A 266 -21.95 -10.29 -24.87
CA TYR A 266 -21.05 -10.86 -25.87
C TYR A 266 -21.66 -12.06 -26.60
N SER A 267 -22.44 -12.87 -25.90
CA SER A 267 -22.94 -14.16 -26.37
C SER A 267 -24.29 -14.07 -27.15
N CYS A 268 -24.63 -12.91 -27.74
CA CYS A 268 -25.85 -12.70 -28.52
C CYS A 268 -25.89 -13.44 -29.85
N SER A 269 -24.80 -14.04 -30.31
CA SER A 269 -24.72 -14.85 -31.54
C SER A 269 -25.33 -14.11 -32.75
N ASP A 270 -26.09 -14.80 -33.59
CA ASP A 270 -26.68 -14.22 -34.82
C ASP A 270 -27.66 -13.08 -34.57
N MET A 271 -28.04 -12.80 -33.30
CA MET A 271 -28.80 -11.62 -32.97
C MET A 271 -28.06 -10.32 -33.29
N PHE A 272 -26.73 -10.34 -33.36
CA PHE A 272 -25.92 -9.22 -33.84
C PHE A 272 -26.23 -8.81 -35.28
N LEU A 273 -26.71 -9.72 -36.11
CA LEU A 273 -27.10 -9.44 -37.50
C LEU A 273 -28.42 -8.68 -37.58
N THR A 274 -29.19 -8.63 -36.50
CA THR A 274 -30.49 -7.93 -36.51
C THR A 274 -30.31 -6.40 -36.43
N SER A 275 -31.15 -5.66 -37.14
CA SER A 275 -31.14 -4.19 -37.13
C SER A 275 -31.53 -3.66 -35.76
N GLN A 276 -32.48 -4.33 -35.12
CA GLN A 276 -33.05 -3.92 -33.82
C GLN A 276 -31.97 -3.84 -32.74
N LEU A 277 -31.20 -4.93 -32.50
CA LEU A 277 -30.21 -4.97 -31.45
C LEU A 277 -29.14 -3.88 -31.61
N ALA A 278 -28.65 -3.66 -32.85
CA ALA A 278 -27.68 -2.62 -33.13
C ALA A 278 -28.25 -1.20 -32.92
N SER A 279 -29.50 -0.97 -33.30
CA SER A 279 -30.17 0.33 -33.10
C SER A 279 -30.46 0.60 -31.64
N ASP A 280 -30.93 -0.41 -30.89
CA ASP A 280 -31.23 -0.28 -29.47
C ASP A 280 -29.93 0.00 -28.68
N SER A 281 -28.84 -0.67 -29.05
CA SER A 281 -27.52 -0.47 -28.44
C SER A 281 -26.97 0.94 -28.66
N LEU A 282 -27.12 1.49 -29.90
CA LEU A 282 -26.70 2.86 -30.19
C LEU A 282 -27.57 3.89 -29.45
N ASN A 283 -28.88 3.69 -29.43
CA ASN A 283 -29.80 4.57 -28.71
C ASN A 283 -29.50 4.58 -27.20
N ALA A 284 -29.27 3.39 -26.64
CA ALA A 284 -28.88 3.27 -25.25
C ALA A 284 -27.53 3.96 -24.93
N LEU A 285 -26.57 3.91 -25.85
CA LEU A 285 -25.28 4.62 -25.71
C LEU A 285 -25.49 6.14 -25.67
N ILE A 286 -26.34 6.67 -26.53
CA ILE A 286 -26.67 8.10 -26.57
C ILE A 286 -27.34 8.55 -25.26
N GLU A 287 -28.36 7.83 -24.84
CA GLU A 287 -29.07 8.10 -23.59
C GLU A 287 -28.14 7.96 -22.37
N LEU A 288 -27.25 6.97 -22.40
CA LEU A 288 -26.27 6.75 -21.35
C LEU A 288 -25.30 7.95 -21.23
N ALA A 289 -24.82 8.47 -22.36
CA ALA A 289 -23.95 9.64 -22.36
C ALA A 289 -24.66 10.85 -21.73
N GLU A 290 -25.93 11.10 -22.11
CA GLU A 290 -26.73 12.19 -21.56
C GLU A 290 -26.93 12.04 -20.04
N LYS A 291 -27.37 10.86 -19.59
CA LYS A 291 -27.63 10.60 -18.17
C LYS A 291 -26.38 10.63 -17.30
N ILE A 292 -25.22 10.24 -17.82
CA ILE A 292 -23.95 10.37 -17.09
C ILE A 292 -23.67 11.84 -16.78
N SER A 293 -24.04 12.78 -17.65
CA SER A 293 -23.83 14.21 -17.40
C SER A 293 -24.67 14.77 -16.26
N GLU A 294 -25.78 14.11 -15.92
CA GLU A 294 -26.68 14.51 -14.84
C GLU A 294 -26.19 14.02 -13.45
N ILE A 295 -25.22 13.11 -13.42
CA ILE A 295 -24.68 12.59 -12.16
C ILE A 295 -23.79 13.65 -11.52
N GLU A 296 -24.21 14.15 -10.37
CA GLU A 296 -23.44 15.15 -9.62
C GLU A 296 -22.26 14.53 -8.88
N GLY A 297 -21.13 15.24 -8.90
CA GLY A 297 -19.91 14.86 -8.19
C GLY A 297 -18.77 15.83 -8.46
N ASP A 298 -17.69 15.75 -7.69
CA ASP A 298 -16.47 16.56 -7.89
C ASP A 298 -15.65 16.05 -9.08
N VAL A 299 -15.90 14.82 -9.53
CA VAL A 299 -15.26 14.21 -10.71
C VAL A 299 -16.33 13.89 -11.75
N ALA A 300 -16.05 14.25 -13.01
CA ALA A 300 -16.80 13.80 -14.17
C ALA A 300 -15.96 12.70 -14.85
N PRO A 301 -16.26 11.42 -14.68
CA PRO A 301 -15.41 10.35 -15.17
C PRO A 301 -15.43 10.24 -16.69
N VAL A 302 -14.37 9.66 -17.23
CA VAL A 302 -14.40 9.00 -18.54
C VAL A 302 -14.99 7.60 -18.29
N VAL A 303 -16.05 7.26 -19.01
CA VAL A 303 -16.72 5.96 -18.94
C VAL A 303 -16.48 5.22 -20.24
N VAL A 304 -16.01 3.97 -20.16
CA VAL A 304 -15.73 3.15 -21.34
C VAL A 304 -16.64 1.93 -21.33
N VAL A 305 -17.49 1.80 -22.36
CA VAL A 305 -18.49 0.72 -22.46
C VAL A 305 -18.39 0.02 -23.83
N GLY A 306 -18.60 -1.30 -23.83
CA GLY A 306 -18.61 -2.12 -25.06
C GLY A 306 -19.97 -2.14 -25.73
N LEU A 307 -20.02 -2.04 -27.07
CA LEU A 307 -21.23 -2.18 -27.89
C LEU A 307 -20.94 -2.65 -29.31
N PRO A 308 -21.93 -3.28 -29.99
CA PRO A 308 -21.87 -3.49 -31.45
C PRO A 308 -22.23 -2.17 -32.16
N TYR A 309 -21.42 -1.74 -33.12
CA TYR A 309 -21.62 -0.50 -33.86
C TYR A 309 -21.59 -0.71 -35.36
N ARG A 310 -22.63 -0.22 -36.06
CA ARG A 310 -22.72 -0.28 -37.52
C ARG A 310 -22.09 0.95 -38.17
N HIS A 311 -21.15 0.73 -39.10
CA HIS A 311 -20.52 1.78 -39.87
C HIS A 311 -20.20 1.28 -41.28
N ASN A 312 -20.59 2.04 -42.33
CA ASN A 312 -20.30 1.74 -43.75
C ASN A 312 -20.54 0.28 -44.11
N PHE A 313 -21.78 -0.21 -43.85
CA PHE A 313 -22.25 -1.57 -44.15
C PHE A 313 -21.50 -2.69 -43.42
N LYS A 314 -20.71 -2.36 -42.41
CA LYS A 314 -20.03 -3.32 -41.56
C LYS A 314 -20.49 -3.18 -40.12
N LEU A 315 -20.39 -4.26 -39.36
CA LEU A 315 -20.62 -4.27 -37.91
C LEU A 315 -19.28 -4.38 -37.21
N TYR A 316 -19.05 -3.57 -36.21
CA TYR A 316 -17.83 -3.54 -35.40
C TYR A 316 -18.15 -3.79 -33.93
N ASN A 317 -17.29 -4.54 -33.28
CA ASN A 317 -17.23 -4.63 -31.82
C ASN A 317 -16.40 -3.45 -31.29
N CYS A 318 -17.03 -2.52 -30.60
CA CYS A 318 -16.44 -1.23 -30.23
C CYS A 318 -16.41 -0.99 -28.74
N ALA A 319 -15.39 -0.29 -28.28
CA ALA A 319 -15.34 0.42 -27.01
C ALA A 319 -15.72 1.89 -27.25
N ALA A 320 -16.78 2.37 -26.59
CA ALA A 320 -17.20 3.76 -26.65
C ALA A 320 -16.74 4.52 -25.40
N TYR A 321 -16.14 5.70 -25.63
CA TYR A 321 -15.75 6.61 -24.57
C TYR A 321 -16.80 7.69 -24.37
N LEU A 322 -17.30 7.79 -23.15
CA LEU A 322 -18.33 8.76 -22.77
C LEU A 322 -17.77 9.75 -21.75
N HIS A 323 -18.06 11.04 -21.96
CA HIS A 323 -17.69 12.08 -21.01
C HIS A 323 -18.62 13.29 -21.13
N LYS A 324 -19.16 13.77 -20.01
CA LYS A 324 -20.00 14.99 -19.94
C LYS A 324 -21.06 15.09 -21.04
N GLY A 325 -21.89 14.08 -21.17
CA GLY A 325 -23.00 14.07 -22.13
C GLY A 325 -22.62 13.80 -23.59
N LYS A 326 -21.38 13.46 -23.87
CA LYS A 326 -20.86 13.25 -25.22
C LYS A 326 -20.22 11.88 -25.39
N ILE A 327 -20.37 11.32 -26.57
CA ILE A 327 -19.57 10.20 -27.07
C ILE A 327 -18.32 10.83 -27.67
N ILE A 328 -17.17 10.67 -26.98
CA ILE A 328 -15.92 11.36 -27.35
C ILE A 328 -15.06 10.58 -28.32
N ALA A 329 -15.21 9.26 -28.39
CA ALA A 329 -14.52 8.40 -29.34
C ALA A 329 -15.14 7.00 -29.36
N LEU A 330 -14.95 6.29 -30.48
CA LEU A 330 -15.25 4.87 -30.65
C LEU A 330 -13.99 4.13 -31.09
N CYS A 331 -13.61 3.10 -30.36
CA CYS A 331 -12.48 2.23 -30.68
C CYS A 331 -12.98 0.86 -31.15
N PRO A 332 -12.88 0.52 -32.45
CA PRO A 332 -13.23 -0.80 -32.95
C PRO A 332 -12.13 -1.82 -32.63
N LYS A 333 -12.52 -3.05 -32.31
CA LYS A 333 -11.64 -4.21 -32.08
C LYS A 333 -10.80 -4.50 -33.31
N THR A 334 -9.54 -4.85 -33.12
CA THR A 334 -8.59 -5.12 -34.21
C THR A 334 -8.52 -6.60 -34.55
N TYR A 335 -8.32 -7.44 -33.56
CA TYR A 335 -8.14 -8.86 -33.74
C TYR A 335 -9.40 -9.62 -33.32
N MET A 336 -10.04 -10.30 -34.30
CA MET A 336 -11.22 -11.10 -34.09
C MET A 336 -10.82 -12.57 -33.86
N PRO A 337 -11.02 -13.13 -32.64
CA PRO A 337 -10.79 -14.55 -32.45
C PRO A 337 -11.76 -15.35 -33.33
N ASN A 338 -11.21 -16.31 -34.09
CA ASN A 338 -11.98 -17.16 -34.98
C ASN A 338 -11.38 -18.57 -35.00
N TYR A 339 -11.33 -19.17 -33.83
CA TYR A 339 -10.81 -20.50 -33.54
C TYR A 339 -11.50 -21.09 -32.31
N ASN A 340 -11.55 -22.44 -32.22
CA ASN A 340 -12.22 -23.16 -31.13
C ASN A 340 -13.66 -22.68 -30.95
N GLU A 341 -14.00 -22.26 -29.73
CA GLU A 341 -15.30 -21.69 -29.33
C GLU A 341 -15.56 -20.28 -29.83
N PHE A 342 -14.58 -19.61 -30.41
CA PHE A 342 -14.72 -18.25 -30.91
C PHE A 342 -14.89 -18.20 -32.43
N TYR A 343 -15.87 -17.41 -32.89
CA TYR A 343 -16.19 -17.19 -34.31
C TYR A 343 -16.66 -15.77 -34.59
N GLU A 344 -15.98 -14.79 -33.99
CA GLU A 344 -16.35 -13.36 -34.09
C GLU A 344 -16.33 -12.83 -35.52
N LYS A 345 -15.48 -13.36 -36.42
CA LYS A 345 -15.47 -12.97 -37.82
C LYS A 345 -16.80 -13.25 -38.55
N ARG A 346 -17.69 -14.05 -37.99
CA ARG A 346 -19.04 -14.24 -38.48
C ARG A 346 -19.86 -12.96 -38.45
N TRP A 347 -19.61 -12.12 -37.47
CA TRP A 347 -20.42 -10.91 -37.22
C TRP A 347 -19.63 -9.61 -37.38
N PHE A 348 -18.40 -9.55 -36.91
CA PHE A 348 -17.67 -8.31 -36.76
C PHE A 348 -16.53 -8.16 -37.74
N ALA A 349 -16.39 -6.95 -38.27
CA ALA A 349 -15.24 -6.52 -39.06
C ALA A 349 -14.10 -6.03 -38.17
N SER A 350 -12.87 -6.18 -38.64
CA SER A 350 -11.66 -5.67 -37.96
C SER A 350 -11.54 -4.14 -38.09
N SER A 351 -10.91 -3.48 -37.16
CA SER A 351 -10.49 -2.09 -37.30
C SER A 351 -9.56 -1.87 -38.49
N LEU A 352 -8.83 -2.90 -38.90
CA LEU A 352 -7.95 -2.89 -40.09
C LEU A 352 -8.73 -2.81 -41.39
N ASP A 353 -10.00 -3.15 -41.39
CA ASP A 353 -10.90 -3.06 -42.55
C ASP A 353 -11.57 -1.69 -42.65
N ASN A 354 -11.23 -0.77 -41.75
CA ASN A 354 -11.76 0.58 -41.69
C ASN A 354 -10.71 1.59 -42.12
N ASN A 355 -11.09 2.48 -43.05
CA ASN A 355 -10.26 3.60 -43.49
C ASN A 355 -10.73 4.95 -42.93
N ASP A 356 -11.88 5.00 -42.27
CA ASP A 356 -12.43 6.23 -41.74
C ASP A 356 -11.83 6.53 -40.35
N THR A 357 -11.53 7.79 -40.15
CA THR A 357 -11.04 8.29 -38.86
C THR A 357 -12.14 8.91 -37.99
N TYR A 358 -13.32 9.08 -38.56
CA TYR A 358 -14.52 9.64 -37.90
C TYR A 358 -15.77 8.91 -38.35
N THR A 359 -16.77 8.91 -37.47
CA THR A 359 -18.15 8.52 -37.77
C THR A 359 -19.10 9.62 -37.34
N THR A 360 -20.35 9.57 -37.83
CA THR A 360 -21.38 10.56 -37.44
C THR A 360 -22.43 9.90 -36.54
N ILE A 361 -22.60 10.46 -35.32
CA ILE A 361 -23.64 10.04 -34.36
C ILE A 361 -24.44 11.28 -33.98
N ASN A 362 -25.77 11.28 -34.20
CA ASN A 362 -26.64 12.42 -33.94
C ASN A 362 -26.09 13.73 -34.53
N GLY A 363 -25.58 13.70 -35.75
CA GLY A 363 -25.00 14.87 -36.44
C GLY A 363 -23.65 15.32 -35.92
N GLN A 364 -23.08 14.67 -34.95
CA GLN A 364 -21.75 14.97 -34.41
C GLN A 364 -20.69 14.07 -35.04
N GLN A 365 -19.54 14.66 -35.38
CA GLN A 365 -18.34 13.91 -35.80
C GLN A 365 -17.66 13.31 -34.57
N VAL A 366 -17.59 12.00 -34.52
CA VAL A 366 -16.99 11.22 -33.44
C VAL A 366 -15.74 10.52 -33.98
N PRO A 367 -14.56 10.65 -33.37
CA PRO A 367 -13.38 9.89 -33.74
C PRO A 367 -13.65 8.39 -33.71
N PHE A 368 -13.25 7.69 -34.79
CA PHE A 368 -13.51 6.27 -35.02
C PHE A 368 -12.24 5.57 -35.50
N GLY A 369 -11.65 4.73 -34.66
CA GLY A 369 -10.39 4.03 -34.95
C GLY A 369 -9.65 3.65 -33.67
N THR A 370 -8.39 3.21 -33.83
CA THR A 370 -7.57 2.74 -32.69
C THR A 370 -6.44 3.73 -32.33
N ARG A 371 -6.15 4.70 -33.22
CA ARG A 371 -4.98 5.61 -33.07
C ARG A 371 -5.34 6.94 -32.42
N PHE A 372 -5.91 6.89 -31.25
CA PHE A 372 -6.12 8.05 -30.41
C PHE A 372 -5.80 7.76 -28.94
N ILE A 373 -5.54 8.83 -28.19
CA ILE A 373 -5.32 8.81 -26.74
C ILE A 373 -6.28 9.80 -26.11
N ILE A 374 -7.02 9.38 -25.09
CA ILE A 374 -7.83 10.29 -24.27
C ILE A 374 -6.94 10.81 -23.13
N GLU A 375 -6.68 12.12 -23.12
CA GLU A 375 -5.92 12.76 -22.05
C GLU A 375 -6.84 13.51 -21.11
N THR A 376 -6.79 13.14 -19.80
CA THR A 376 -7.58 13.78 -18.75
C THR A 376 -6.85 14.98 -18.15
N SER A 377 -7.57 15.81 -17.39
CA SER A 377 -6.98 16.93 -16.67
C SER A 377 -5.92 16.51 -15.63
N SER A 378 -5.99 15.29 -15.13
CA SER A 378 -5.00 14.71 -14.20
C SER A 378 -3.82 14.02 -14.90
N LYS A 379 -3.68 14.21 -16.22
CA LYS A 379 -2.60 13.63 -17.03
C LYS A 379 -2.68 12.10 -17.20
N MET A 380 -3.84 11.51 -16.96
CA MET A 380 -4.11 10.14 -17.38
C MET A 380 -4.26 10.14 -18.91
N LYS A 381 -3.45 9.32 -19.59
CA LYS A 381 -3.44 9.15 -21.05
C LYS A 381 -3.87 7.73 -21.38
N ILE A 382 -5.09 7.58 -21.88
CA ILE A 382 -5.81 6.31 -21.98
C ILE A 382 -5.74 5.81 -23.43
N GLY A 383 -5.21 4.59 -23.62
CA GLY A 383 -5.31 3.78 -24.84
C GLY A 383 -6.26 2.61 -24.63
N CYS A 384 -6.75 1.98 -25.71
CA CYS A 384 -7.75 0.91 -25.65
C CYS A 384 -7.33 -0.33 -26.43
N GLU A 385 -7.57 -1.47 -25.82
CA GLU A 385 -7.58 -2.80 -26.42
C GLU A 385 -8.91 -3.47 -26.11
N ILE A 386 -9.33 -4.41 -26.99
CA ILE A 386 -10.53 -5.20 -26.76
C ILE A 386 -10.15 -6.69 -26.82
N CYS A 387 -10.22 -7.36 -25.68
CA CYS A 387 -10.10 -8.80 -25.49
C CYS A 387 -8.89 -9.41 -26.25
N GLU A 388 -9.11 -10.00 -27.44
CA GLU A 388 -8.09 -10.66 -28.26
C GLU A 388 -6.91 -9.75 -28.64
N ASP A 389 -7.11 -8.44 -28.64
CA ASP A 389 -6.05 -7.46 -28.94
C ASP A 389 -4.85 -7.58 -27.97
N LEU A 390 -5.06 -8.13 -26.76
CA LEU A 390 -4.00 -8.44 -25.79
C LEU A 390 -3.28 -9.77 -26.09
N TRP A 391 -3.98 -10.76 -26.66
CA TRP A 391 -3.48 -12.15 -26.77
C TRP A 391 -2.59 -12.39 -27.98
N VAL A 392 -2.48 -11.43 -28.87
CA VAL A 392 -1.65 -11.50 -30.08
C VAL A 392 -0.18 -11.23 -29.76
N SER A 393 0.71 -11.62 -30.68
CA SER A 393 2.16 -11.43 -30.53
C SER A 393 2.60 -9.96 -30.42
N LYS A 394 1.82 -9.04 -31.02
CA LYS A 394 2.03 -7.58 -30.93
C LYS A 394 0.72 -6.92 -30.51
N PRO A 395 0.45 -6.82 -29.22
CA PRO A 395 -0.69 -6.08 -28.69
C PRO A 395 -0.66 -4.59 -29.07
N LEU A 396 -1.84 -3.98 -29.22
CA LEU A 396 -1.95 -2.53 -29.52
C LEU A 396 -1.39 -1.65 -28.42
N SER A 397 -1.39 -2.12 -27.18
CA SER A 397 -0.83 -1.42 -26.02
C SER A 397 0.63 -1.02 -26.21
N ILE A 398 1.42 -1.78 -26.99
CA ILE A 398 2.80 -1.45 -27.34
C ILE A 398 2.84 -0.09 -28.09
N ASP A 399 2.01 0.02 -29.14
CA ASP A 399 1.97 1.25 -29.96
C ASP A 399 1.31 2.41 -29.17
N HIS A 400 0.25 2.13 -28.39
CA HIS A 400 -0.39 3.14 -27.51
C HIS A 400 0.58 3.71 -26.49
N CYS A 401 1.32 2.86 -25.78
CA CYS A 401 2.29 3.29 -24.77
C CYS A 401 3.47 4.03 -25.39
N SER A 402 3.93 3.58 -26.57
CA SER A 402 4.97 4.29 -27.34
C SER A 402 4.49 5.66 -27.81
N ALA A 403 3.19 5.84 -28.08
CA ALA A 403 2.56 7.12 -28.40
C ALA A 403 2.25 7.98 -27.16
N GLY A 404 2.58 7.50 -25.94
CA GLY A 404 2.48 8.24 -24.70
C GLY A 404 1.36 7.82 -23.77
N ALA A 405 0.53 6.80 -24.10
CA ALA A 405 -0.47 6.28 -23.17
C ALA A 405 0.21 5.74 -21.90
N ASN A 406 -0.29 6.12 -20.73
CA ASN A 406 0.17 5.63 -19.43
C ASN A 406 -0.87 4.74 -18.73
N VAL A 407 -2.08 4.67 -19.29
CA VAL A 407 -3.16 3.78 -18.87
C VAL A 407 -3.71 3.06 -20.10
N ILE A 408 -3.81 1.75 -20.03
CA ILE A 408 -4.45 0.91 -21.05
C ILE A 408 -5.71 0.31 -20.45
N VAL A 409 -6.81 0.37 -21.19
CA VAL A 409 -8.06 -0.31 -20.85
C VAL A 409 -8.27 -1.48 -21.79
N ASN A 410 -8.67 -2.61 -21.24
CA ASN A 410 -9.02 -3.80 -22.02
C ASN A 410 -10.40 -4.31 -21.62
N LEU A 411 -11.34 -4.16 -22.53
CA LEU A 411 -12.70 -4.66 -22.41
C LEU A 411 -12.71 -6.11 -22.93
N SER A 412 -13.07 -7.05 -22.09
CA SER A 412 -13.03 -8.48 -22.44
C SER A 412 -14.35 -9.18 -22.18
N ALA A 413 -14.54 -10.29 -22.91
CA ALA A 413 -15.52 -11.33 -22.66
C ALA A 413 -14.80 -12.70 -22.76
N SER A 414 -13.86 -12.92 -21.86
CA SER A 414 -12.99 -14.09 -21.87
C SER A 414 -13.62 -15.26 -21.12
N ASN A 415 -13.69 -16.42 -21.79
CA ASN A 415 -14.14 -17.64 -21.14
C ASN A 415 -13.15 -18.13 -20.06
N GLU A 416 -13.64 -18.97 -19.16
CA GLU A 416 -12.84 -19.60 -18.12
C GLU A 416 -12.49 -21.05 -18.51
N LEU A 417 -11.21 -21.37 -18.44
CA LEU A 417 -10.67 -22.71 -18.62
C LEU A 417 -9.69 -23.01 -17.49
N VAL A 418 -9.46 -24.28 -17.21
CA VAL A 418 -8.44 -24.71 -16.24
C VAL A 418 -7.10 -24.10 -16.64
N THR A 419 -6.38 -23.50 -15.70
CA THR A 419 -5.09 -22.80 -15.84
C THR A 419 -5.13 -21.44 -16.51
N LYS A 420 -6.18 -21.08 -17.25
CA LYS A 420 -6.29 -19.81 -17.99
C LYS A 420 -6.26 -18.58 -17.06
N GLN A 421 -6.74 -18.71 -15.83
CA GLN A 421 -6.74 -17.62 -14.86
C GLN A 421 -5.32 -17.13 -14.58
N GLN A 422 -4.38 -18.05 -14.28
CA GLN A 422 -3.00 -17.68 -14.01
C GLN A 422 -2.32 -17.10 -15.26
N TYR A 423 -2.52 -17.71 -16.41
CA TYR A 423 -1.98 -17.22 -17.68
C TYR A 423 -2.46 -15.79 -18.00
N ARG A 424 -3.76 -15.50 -17.81
CA ARG A 424 -4.34 -14.17 -18.00
C ARG A 424 -3.71 -13.15 -17.05
N LYS A 425 -3.55 -13.52 -15.79
CA LYS A 425 -2.94 -12.67 -14.77
C LYS A 425 -1.48 -12.34 -15.11
N ASP A 426 -0.72 -13.34 -15.55
CA ASP A 426 0.66 -13.16 -15.97
C ASP A 426 0.76 -12.29 -17.23
N LEU A 427 -0.13 -12.49 -18.20
CA LEU A 427 -0.17 -11.69 -19.42
C LEU A 427 -0.45 -10.20 -19.11
N VAL A 428 -1.48 -9.90 -18.31
CA VAL A 428 -1.80 -8.53 -17.88
C VAL A 428 -0.63 -7.92 -17.10
N ARG A 429 -0.04 -8.65 -16.17
CA ARG A 429 1.10 -8.22 -15.37
C ARG A 429 2.32 -7.91 -16.22
N MET A 430 2.65 -8.81 -17.17
CA MET A 430 3.83 -8.64 -18.02
C MET A 430 3.64 -7.53 -19.04
N THR A 431 2.44 -7.37 -19.61
CA THR A 431 2.13 -6.26 -20.53
C THR A 431 2.24 -4.92 -19.82
N SER A 432 1.72 -4.83 -18.59
CA SER A 432 1.87 -3.63 -17.74
C SER A 432 3.35 -3.34 -17.40
N ALA A 433 4.15 -4.37 -17.15
CA ALA A 433 5.57 -4.24 -16.81
C ALA A 433 6.40 -3.77 -18.00
N SER A 434 6.25 -4.44 -19.16
CA SER A 434 7.04 -4.15 -20.36
C SER A 434 6.75 -2.79 -20.96
N ASN A 435 5.50 -2.32 -20.83
CA ASN A 435 5.06 -1.02 -21.34
C ASN A 435 5.13 0.10 -20.28
N ASN A 436 5.54 -0.20 -19.04
CA ASN A 436 5.50 0.73 -17.91
C ASN A 436 4.21 1.56 -17.91
N CYS A 437 3.08 0.89 -17.72
CA CYS A 437 1.76 1.51 -17.71
C CYS A 437 0.87 0.92 -16.61
N ALA A 438 -0.24 1.59 -16.32
CA ALA A 438 -1.37 0.95 -15.66
C ALA A 438 -2.19 0.22 -16.71
N TYR A 439 -2.56 -1.02 -16.45
CA TYR A 439 -3.37 -1.85 -17.34
C TYR A 439 -4.63 -2.32 -16.62
N LEU A 440 -5.80 -1.88 -17.11
CA LEU A 440 -7.12 -2.21 -16.57
C LEU A 440 -7.77 -3.27 -17.47
N TYR A 441 -7.95 -4.45 -16.95
CA TYR A 441 -8.60 -5.58 -17.63
C TYR A 441 -9.91 -5.90 -16.92
N VAL A 442 -11.01 -5.92 -17.65
CA VAL A 442 -12.32 -6.30 -17.13
C VAL A 442 -13.02 -7.25 -18.08
N SER A 443 -13.51 -8.37 -17.56
CA SER A 443 -14.18 -9.39 -18.37
C SER A 443 -15.64 -9.58 -17.95
N SER A 444 -16.50 -9.79 -18.96
CA SER A 444 -17.87 -10.22 -18.74
C SER A 444 -17.91 -11.51 -17.91
N GLY A 445 -18.97 -11.67 -17.14
CA GLY A 445 -19.14 -12.80 -16.24
C GLY A 445 -20.58 -13.28 -16.18
N ASN A 446 -21.26 -13.05 -15.08
CA ASN A 446 -22.63 -13.51 -14.85
C ASN A 446 -23.61 -12.94 -15.87
N GLY A 447 -24.53 -13.77 -16.35
CA GLY A 447 -25.60 -13.39 -17.29
C GLY A 447 -25.31 -13.59 -18.77
N GLU A 448 -24.05 -13.86 -19.12
CA GLU A 448 -23.73 -14.36 -20.48
C GLU A 448 -24.26 -15.78 -20.67
N SER A 449 -24.45 -16.19 -21.94
CA SER A 449 -24.90 -17.54 -22.25
C SER A 449 -23.92 -18.59 -21.78
N SER A 450 -24.45 -19.65 -21.17
CA SER A 450 -23.69 -20.84 -20.76
C SER A 450 -23.81 -22.00 -21.72
N THR A 451 -24.17 -21.75 -23.00
CA THR A 451 -24.40 -22.79 -23.99
C THR A 451 -23.16 -23.68 -24.17
N ASP A 452 -21.98 -23.06 -24.33
CA ASP A 452 -20.73 -23.80 -24.58
C ASP A 452 -19.62 -23.43 -23.58
N VAL A 453 -19.66 -22.25 -22.97
CA VAL A 453 -18.60 -21.69 -22.14
C VAL A 453 -19.15 -21.00 -20.88
N VAL A 454 -18.26 -20.78 -19.92
CA VAL A 454 -18.50 -19.95 -18.75
C VAL A 454 -17.55 -18.76 -18.82
N TYR A 455 -18.06 -17.56 -18.59
CA TYR A 455 -17.28 -16.33 -18.65
C TYR A 455 -16.61 -16.02 -17.31
N SER A 456 -15.44 -15.40 -17.35
CA SER A 456 -14.54 -15.33 -16.22
C SER A 456 -14.96 -14.34 -15.11
N GLY A 457 -15.62 -13.23 -15.47
CA GLY A 457 -15.98 -12.17 -14.52
C GLY A 457 -14.78 -11.55 -13.79
N VAL A 458 -13.60 -11.57 -14.38
CA VAL A 458 -12.33 -11.17 -13.75
C VAL A 458 -12.10 -9.67 -13.92
N HIS A 459 -11.66 -9.03 -12.84
CA HIS A 459 -11.17 -7.66 -12.78
C HIS A 459 -9.70 -7.66 -12.38
N LEU A 460 -8.80 -7.25 -13.27
CA LEU A 460 -7.38 -7.12 -13.01
C LEU A 460 -6.94 -5.69 -13.28
N ILE A 461 -6.25 -5.10 -12.31
CA ILE A 461 -5.55 -3.83 -12.52
C ILE A 461 -4.09 -4.04 -12.15
N SER A 462 -3.20 -3.76 -13.09
CA SER A 462 -1.75 -3.87 -12.89
C SER A 462 -1.08 -2.54 -13.16
N GLN A 463 -0.14 -2.13 -12.33
CA GLN A 463 0.69 -0.95 -12.56
C GLN A 463 2.16 -1.31 -12.60
N SER A 464 2.83 -1.06 -13.73
CA SER A 464 4.27 -1.35 -13.93
C SER A 464 4.67 -2.76 -13.45
N GLY A 465 3.83 -3.76 -13.75
CA GLY A 465 4.05 -5.16 -13.38
C GLY A 465 3.62 -5.57 -11.97
N THR A 466 3.02 -4.67 -11.20
CA THR A 466 2.44 -4.98 -9.90
C THR A 466 0.92 -5.09 -10.02
N ILE A 467 0.35 -6.23 -9.68
CA ILE A 467 -1.12 -6.39 -9.59
C ILE A 467 -1.60 -5.62 -8.36
N VAL A 468 -2.47 -4.63 -8.58
CA VAL A 468 -3.07 -3.81 -7.51
C VAL A 468 -4.54 -4.17 -7.27
N VAL A 469 -5.21 -4.79 -8.25
CA VAL A 469 -6.53 -5.38 -8.12
C VAL A 469 -6.52 -6.76 -8.77
N ASP A 470 -7.06 -7.75 -8.08
CA ASP A 470 -7.26 -9.13 -8.52
C ASP A 470 -8.60 -9.61 -7.96
N ASP A 471 -9.68 -9.10 -8.54
CA ASP A 471 -11.05 -9.37 -8.11
C ASP A 471 -11.78 -10.22 -9.16
N ARG A 472 -12.87 -10.86 -8.73
CA ARG A 472 -13.74 -11.62 -9.60
C ARG A 472 -15.18 -11.48 -9.17
N GLN A 473 -16.07 -11.18 -10.11
CA GLN A 473 -17.51 -11.22 -9.87
C GLN A 473 -17.95 -12.66 -9.62
N THR A 474 -18.40 -12.93 -8.41
CA THR A 474 -18.94 -14.24 -8.06
C THR A 474 -20.41 -14.38 -8.48
N PHE A 475 -20.91 -15.62 -8.62
CA PHE A 475 -22.28 -15.87 -9.02
C PHE A 475 -23.33 -15.25 -8.08
N LYS A 476 -22.96 -15.01 -6.83
CA LYS A 476 -23.83 -14.40 -5.80
C LYS A 476 -23.78 -12.87 -5.78
N GLN A 477 -22.96 -12.26 -6.61
CA GLN A 477 -22.80 -10.81 -6.67
C GLN A 477 -23.51 -10.26 -7.90
N ASP A 478 -24.49 -9.39 -7.71
CA ASP A 478 -25.20 -8.73 -8.82
C ASP A 478 -24.31 -7.73 -9.55
N SER A 479 -23.35 -7.12 -8.87
CA SER A 479 -22.42 -6.17 -9.47
C SER A 479 -21.10 -6.11 -8.70
N LEU A 480 -20.02 -5.77 -9.40
CA LEU A 480 -18.70 -5.56 -8.86
C LEU A 480 -18.14 -4.23 -9.37
N LEU A 481 -17.59 -3.42 -8.47
CA LEU A 481 -16.84 -2.20 -8.79
C LEU A 481 -15.49 -2.29 -8.07
N SER A 482 -14.44 -2.53 -8.81
CA SER A 482 -13.07 -2.65 -8.29
C SER A 482 -12.29 -1.38 -8.58
N ILE A 483 -11.89 -0.66 -7.54
CA ILE A 483 -11.24 0.64 -7.62
C ILE A 483 -9.76 0.52 -7.29
N ALA A 484 -8.91 1.09 -8.13
CA ALA A 484 -7.48 1.24 -7.86
C ALA A 484 -7.10 2.71 -7.77
N LEU A 485 -6.16 3.01 -6.89
CA LEU A 485 -5.42 4.27 -6.89
C LEU A 485 -4.13 4.08 -7.68
N LEU A 486 -4.00 4.78 -8.79
CA LEU A 486 -2.85 4.69 -9.69
C LEU A 486 -1.89 5.87 -9.44
N ASP A 487 -0.59 5.60 -9.43
CA ASP A 487 0.47 6.60 -9.29
C ASP A 487 1.09 6.90 -10.67
N LEU A 488 0.61 7.96 -11.33
CA LEU A 488 1.07 8.34 -12.66
C LEU A 488 2.50 8.90 -12.64
N GLU A 489 2.90 9.60 -11.57
CA GLU A 489 4.27 10.10 -11.42
C GLU A 489 5.29 8.97 -11.35
N LYS A 490 4.94 7.87 -10.64
CA LYS A 490 5.78 6.68 -10.61
C LYS A 490 5.97 6.08 -12.02
N ILE A 491 4.89 5.99 -12.80
CA ILE A 491 4.96 5.51 -14.19
C ILE A 491 5.87 6.41 -15.04
N GLU A 492 5.73 7.72 -14.90
CA GLU A 492 6.55 8.70 -15.62
C GLU A 492 8.04 8.58 -15.23
N ASN A 493 8.34 8.51 -13.93
CA ASN A 493 9.71 8.37 -13.44
C ASN A 493 10.34 7.05 -13.88
N ASP A 494 9.59 5.94 -13.88
CA ASP A 494 10.06 4.65 -14.38
C ASP A 494 10.39 4.74 -15.89
N ARG A 495 9.58 5.42 -16.69
CA ARG A 495 9.83 5.64 -18.14
C ARG A 495 11.03 6.52 -18.41
N ILE A 496 11.21 7.62 -17.67
CA ILE A 496 12.36 8.53 -17.80
C ILE A 496 13.68 7.79 -17.60
N ARG A 497 13.71 6.81 -16.68
CA ARG A 497 14.91 6.01 -16.39
C ARG A 497 15.24 4.98 -17.48
N LEU A 498 14.24 4.56 -18.23
CA LEU A 498 14.40 3.60 -19.31
C LEU A 498 14.63 4.28 -20.65
N ASN A 499 15.88 4.59 -20.97
CA ASN A 499 16.27 5.26 -22.20
C ASN A 499 15.89 4.50 -23.49
N SER A 500 15.58 3.21 -23.38
CA SER A 500 15.09 2.37 -24.47
C SER A 500 13.57 2.46 -24.69
N PHE A 501 12.81 3.12 -23.80
CA PHE A 501 11.35 3.14 -23.87
C PHE A 501 10.80 3.84 -25.11
N HIS A 502 11.44 4.86 -25.65
CA HIS A 502 10.94 5.73 -26.73
C HIS A 502 11.53 5.48 -28.14
N GLN A 503 12.15 4.35 -28.40
CA GLN A 503 12.96 4.17 -29.61
C GLN A 503 12.20 3.88 -30.90
N SER A 504 10.85 3.91 -30.97
CA SER A 504 10.16 3.50 -32.21
C SER A 504 8.75 4.01 -32.43
N VAL A 505 8.49 5.32 -32.30
CA VAL A 505 7.16 5.85 -32.65
C VAL A 505 7.14 6.38 -34.07
N ASN A 506 6.63 5.58 -35.00
CA ASN A 506 6.39 6.02 -36.39
C ASN A 506 4.90 6.19 -36.74
N GLN A 507 4.00 6.19 -35.73
CA GLN A 507 2.57 6.26 -35.98
C GLN A 507 1.99 7.57 -35.46
N GLN A 508 1.15 8.20 -36.30
CA GLN A 508 0.46 9.41 -35.92
C GLN A 508 -0.75 9.09 -35.06
N TYR A 509 -0.76 9.62 -33.83
CA TYR A 509 -1.88 9.52 -32.87
C TYR A 509 -2.55 10.86 -32.69
N THR A 510 -3.87 10.85 -32.51
CA THR A 510 -4.66 12.03 -32.13
C THR A 510 -4.88 12.04 -30.63
N THR A 511 -4.57 13.14 -29.96
CA THR A 511 -4.89 13.33 -28.53
C THR A 511 -6.23 14.04 -28.38
N ILE A 512 -7.15 13.45 -27.61
CA ILE A 512 -8.44 14.02 -27.27
C ILE A 512 -8.41 14.43 -25.81
N ASN A 513 -8.44 15.75 -25.56
CA ASN A 513 -8.35 16.29 -24.20
C ASN A 513 -9.74 16.37 -23.55
N VAL A 514 -9.86 15.92 -22.30
CA VAL A 514 -11.08 15.98 -21.49
C VAL A 514 -10.79 16.54 -20.09
N THR A 515 -11.75 17.28 -19.55
CA THR A 515 -11.63 17.87 -18.20
C THR A 515 -12.47 17.06 -17.22
N THR A 516 -11.85 16.18 -16.48
CA THR A 516 -12.49 15.24 -15.56
C THR A 516 -12.72 15.81 -14.17
N ASN A 517 -11.80 16.59 -13.63
CA ASN A 517 -11.91 17.13 -12.28
C ASN A 517 -12.55 18.52 -12.27
N LYS A 518 -13.60 18.69 -11.45
CA LYS A 518 -14.22 19.99 -11.17
C LYS A 518 -13.42 20.78 -10.13
N LYS A 519 -12.69 20.09 -9.23
CA LYS A 519 -11.80 20.65 -8.21
C LYS A 519 -10.51 19.84 -8.17
N SER A 520 -9.43 20.47 -7.72
CA SER A 520 -8.18 19.75 -7.44
C SER A 520 -8.41 18.80 -6.26
N LEU A 521 -8.31 17.51 -6.50
CA LEU A 521 -8.42 16.46 -5.47
C LEU A 521 -7.01 16.06 -5.04
N SER A 522 -6.75 16.14 -3.74
CA SER A 522 -5.56 15.55 -3.15
C SER A 522 -5.88 14.10 -2.78
N LEU A 523 -5.45 13.17 -3.62
CA LEU A 523 -5.61 11.75 -3.38
C LEU A 523 -4.33 11.20 -2.78
N LEU A 524 -4.48 10.34 -1.78
CA LEU A 524 -3.39 9.60 -1.16
C LEU A 524 -3.84 8.14 -0.97
N PRO A 525 -2.91 7.19 -0.96
CA PRO A 525 -3.23 5.79 -0.67
C PRO A 525 -3.67 5.62 0.78
N ASP A 526 -4.60 4.70 1.02
CA ASP A 526 -5.05 4.35 2.38
C ASP A 526 -3.99 3.57 3.15
N TYR A 527 -3.09 2.89 2.43
CA TYR A 527 -1.99 2.11 2.98
C TYR A 527 -0.73 2.27 2.14
N VAL A 528 0.41 2.40 2.82
CA VAL A 528 1.75 2.38 2.24
C VAL A 528 2.60 1.41 3.04
N ASN A 529 3.29 0.49 2.36
CA ASN A 529 4.18 -0.44 3.04
C ASN A 529 5.37 0.31 3.66
N PRO A 530 5.57 0.27 5.00
CA PRO A 530 6.70 0.94 5.65
C PRO A 530 8.05 0.28 5.34
N TYR A 531 8.06 -0.97 4.86
CA TYR A 531 9.27 -1.76 4.59
C TYR A 531 9.40 -2.12 3.10
N PRO A 532 9.69 -1.15 2.21
CA PRO A 532 9.64 -1.37 0.76
C PRO A 532 10.70 -2.35 0.23
N PHE A 533 11.76 -2.60 0.98
CA PHE A 533 12.80 -3.58 0.65
C PHE A 533 12.45 -5.01 1.07
N ILE A 534 11.50 -5.17 2.00
CA ILE A 534 11.11 -6.48 2.50
C ILE A 534 9.91 -7.00 1.70
N PRO A 535 9.94 -8.25 1.21
CA PRO A 535 8.81 -8.83 0.51
C PRO A 535 7.54 -8.85 1.39
N ALA A 536 6.44 -8.31 0.87
CA ALA A 536 5.15 -8.31 1.58
C ALA A 536 4.58 -9.73 1.72
N ASP A 537 4.84 -10.60 0.74
CA ASP A 537 4.39 -11.99 0.73
C ASP A 537 5.35 -12.87 1.54
N LYS A 538 4.82 -13.41 2.64
CA LYS A 538 5.56 -14.31 3.53
C LYS A 538 5.95 -15.64 2.86
N SER A 539 5.16 -16.12 1.89
CA SER A 539 5.43 -17.38 1.20
C SER A 539 6.71 -17.36 0.36
N ASN A 540 7.13 -16.17 -0.07
CA ASN A 540 8.31 -15.98 -0.90
C ASN A 540 9.57 -15.54 -0.11
N ARG A 541 9.49 -15.44 1.22
CA ARG A 541 10.58 -14.91 2.05
C ARG A 541 11.85 -15.72 1.94
N GLU A 542 11.75 -17.02 2.17
CA GLU A 542 12.90 -17.93 2.15
C GLU A 542 13.58 -17.93 0.78
N GLN A 543 12.79 -18.04 -0.28
CA GLN A 543 13.30 -18.00 -1.66
C GLN A 543 14.05 -16.68 -1.94
N ARG A 544 13.49 -15.54 -1.52
CA ARG A 544 14.14 -14.24 -1.70
C ARG A 544 15.43 -14.10 -0.92
N CYS A 545 15.48 -14.59 0.31
CA CYS A 545 16.72 -14.59 1.11
C CYS A 545 17.80 -15.46 0.47
N LYS A 546 17.45 -16.64 -0.04
CA LYS A 546 18.36 -17.50 -0.78
C LYS A 546 18.91 -16.82 -2.03
N GLU A 547 18.05 -16.17 -2.82
CA GLU A 547 18.47 -15.41 -4.02
C GLU A 547 19.45 -14.28 -3.66
N ILE A 548 19.17 -13.53 -2.59
CA ILE A 548 20.02 -12.43 -2.11
C ILE A 548 21.40 -12.97 -1.73
N LEU A 549 21.45 -13.96 -0.85
CA LEU A 549 22.70 -14.56 -0.38
C LEU A 549 23.48 -15.18 -1.53
N GLN A 550 22.82 -15.85 -2.47
CA GLN A 550 23.45 -16.43 -3.65
C GLN A 550 24.11 -15.37 -4.53
N ILE A 551 23.45 -14.21 -4.76
CA ILE A 551 24.02 -13.10 -5.53
C ILE A 551 25.26 -12.55 -4.81
N GLN A 552 25.18 -12.30 -3.49
CA GLN A 552 26.29 -11.80 -2.71
C GLN A 552 27.47 -12.78 -2.70
N ALA A 553 27.19 -14.06 -2.39
CA ALA A 553 28.19 -15.12 -2.34
C ALA A 553 28.85 -15.37 -3.70
N THR A 554 28.08 -15.42 -4.79
CA THR A 554 28.61 -15.60 -6.15
C THR A 554 29.52 -14.44 -6.54
N GLY A 555 29.18 -13.20 -6.15
CA GLY A 555 30.02 -12.03 -6.40
C GLY A 555 31.37 -12.16 -5.71
N LEU A 556 31.40 -12.50 -4.43
CA LEU A 556 32.63 -12.72 -3.66
C LEU A 556 33.42 -13.92 -4.18
N ALA A 557 32.78 -15.07 -4.40
CA ALA A 557 33.40 -16.28 -4.93
C ALA A 557 34.07 -16.04 -6.29
N THR A 558 33.41 -15.28 -7.16
CA THR A 558 33.99 -14.89 -8.46
C THR A 558 35.24 -14.05 -8.29
N ARG A 559 35.22 -13.08 -7.37
CA ARG A 559 36.39 -12.25 -7.06
C ARG A 559 37.56 -13.11 -6.55
N LEU A 560 37.33 -13.93 -5.52
CA LEU A 560 38.33 -14.81 -4.94
C LEU A 560 38.98 -15.76 -5.97
N LYS A 561 38.13 -16.42 -6.76
CA LYS A 561 38.59 -17.33 -7.83
C LYS A 561 39.44 -16.62 -8.89
N LYS A 562 39.01 -15.41 -9.32
CA LYS A 562 39.70 -14.67 -10.38
C LYS A 562 41.07 -14.13 -9.95
N ILE A 563 41.24 -13.75 -8.70
CA ILE A 563 42.51 -13.29 -8.18
C ILE A 563 43.34 -14.42 -7.54
N ASN A 564 42.88 -15.66 -7.64
CA ASN A 564 43.49 -16.84 -7.03
C ASN A 564 43.79 -16.65 -5.54
N CYS A 565 42.80 -16.13 -4.78
CA CYS A 565 42.93 -15.86 -3.36
C CYS A 565 42.05 -16.82 -2.58
N HIS A 566 42.64 -17.51 -1.59
CA HIS A 566 41.91 -18.47 -0.75
C HIS A 566 41.52 -17.88 0.62
N LYS A 567 42.13 -16.79 1.03
CA LYS A 567 41.94 -16.24 2.37
C LYS A 567 41.17 -14.93 2.36
N THR A 568 40.23 -14.82 3.27
CA THR A 568 39.48 -13.59 3.54
C THR A 568 39.74 -13.13 4.98
N VAL A 569 39.80 -11.82 5.16
CA VAL A 569 39.91 -11.16 6.46
C VAL A 569 38.67 -10.33 6.67
N ILE A 570 38.04 -10.46 7.84
CA ILE A 570 36.82 -9.71 8.19
C ILE A 570 36.88 -9.27 9.65
N GLY A 571 36.45 -8.04 9.91
CA GLY A 571 36.21 -7.54 11.27
C GLY A 571 34.83 -7.95 11.78
N ILE A 572 34.77 -8.61 12.94
CA ILE A 572 33.51 -9.04 13.57
C ILE A 572 33.27 -8.18 14.80
N SER A 573 32.30 -7.30 14.69
CA SER A 573 31.86 -6.46 15.81
C SER A 573 30.83 -7.15 16.71
N GLY A 574 30.20 -8.23 16.27
CA GLY A 574 29.03 -8.84 16.92
C GLY A 574 27.70 -8.16 16.57
N GLY A 575 27.69 -7.22 15.61
CA GLY A 575 26.50 -6.56 15.07
C GLY A 575 25.98 -7.23 13.80
N LEU A 576 24.79 -6.75 13.32
CA LEU A 576 24.07 -7.32 12.17
C LEU A 576 24.92 -7.37 10.89
N ASP A 577 25.63 -6.29 10.56
CA ASP A 577 26.31 -6.16 9.26
C ASP A 577 27.50 -7.09 9.14
N SER A 578 28.33 -7.17 10.21
CA SER A 578 29.44 -8.11 10.24
C SER A 578 28.98 -9.57 10.26
N THR A 579 27.84 -9.83 10.89
CA THR A 579 27.20 -11.15 10.89
C THR A 579 26.74 -11.54 9.48
N LEU A 580 25.99 -10.69 8.79
CA LEU A 580 25.56 -10.97 7.41
C LEU A 580 26.78 -11.16 6.48
N ALA A 581 27.80 -10.29 6.59
CA ALA A 581 29.00 -10.42 5.76
C ALA A 581 29.72 -11.74 6.00
N LEU A 582 29.81 -12.21 7.24
CA LEU A 582 30.40 -13.51 7.57
C LEU A 582 29.61 -14.68 7.00
N LEU A 583 28.25 -14.62 7.04
CA LEU A 583 27.39 -15.61 6.41
C LEU A 583 27.60 -15.64 4.89
N VAL A 584 27.74 -14.48 4.25
CA VAL A 584 28.02 -14.39 2.81
C VAL A 584 29.41 -14.98 2.47
N ILE A 585 30.41 -14.76 3.32
CA ILE A 585 31.76 -15.38 3.12
C ILE A 585 31.62 -16.91 3.22
N LYS A 586 30.89 -17.40 4.24
CA LYS A 586 30.63 -18.83 4.40
C LYS A 586 30.01 -19.43 3.15
N GLU A 587 28.91 -18.83 2.66
CA GLU A 587 28.25 -19.29 1.43
C GLU A 587 29.18 -19.22 0.20
N ALA A 588 30.04 -18.21 0.09
CA ALA A 588 31.03 -18.12 -0.99
C ALA A 588 32.10 -19.22 -0.90
N TYR A 589 32.49 -19.60 0.32
CA TYR A 589 33.44 -20.70 0.54
C TYR A 589 32.81 -22.06 0.22
N ASP A 590 31.53 -22.25 0.53
CA ASP A 590 30.78 -23.43 0.11
C ASP A 590 30.74 -23.58 -1.42
N LEU A 591 30.59 -22.46 -2.16
CA LEU A 591 30.64 -22.47 -3.63
C LEU A 591 32.01 -22.79 -4.22
N LEU A 592 33.09 -22.56 -3.46
CA LEU A 592 34.46 -22.75 -3.92
C LEU A 592 35.12 -24.01 -3.35
N ASP A 593 34.45 -24.73 -2.47
CA ASP A 593 34.98 -25.84 -1.68
C ASP A 593 36.23 -25.43 -0.86
N TYR A 594 36.24 -24.20 -0.33
CA TYR A 594 37.32 -23.68 0.50
C TYR A 594 37.07 -24.00 1.97
N PRO A 595 38.13 -24.29 2.78
CA PRO A 595 37.96 -24.57 4.18
C PRO A 595 37.65 -23.29 4.97
N TYR A 596 36.71 -23.34 5.92
CA TYR A 596 36.36 -22.18 6.75
C TYR A 596 37.52 -21.68 7.61
N SER A 597 38.55 -22.49 7.87
CA SER A 597 39.79 -22.08 8.52
C SER A 597 40.57 -21.00 7.75
N ASP A 598 40.29 -20.83 6.45
CA ASP A 598 40.88 -19.76 5.65
C ASP A 598 40.13 -18.42 5.76
N ILE A 599 39.01 -18.39 6.51
CA ILE A 599 38.31 -17.16 6.91
C ILE A 599 38.98 -16.65 8.20
N ILE A 600 39.66 -15.53 8.12
CA ILE A 600 40.32 -14.90 9.27
C ILE A 600 39.37 -13.84 9.84
N ALA A 601 38.64 -14.19 10.88
CA ALA A 601 37.65 -13.33 11.53
C ALA A 601 38.28 -12.68 12.79
N ILE A 602 38.30 -11.37 12.86
CA ILE A 602 39.04 -10.62 13.89
C ILE A 602 38.07 -9.76 14.69
N THR A 603 38.00 -9.99 16.01
CA THR A 603 37.41 -9.05 16.96
C THR A 603 38.45 -8.04 17.41
N MET A 604 38.12 -6.78 17.42
CA MET A 604 39.03 -5.69 17.79
C MET A 604 38.37 -4.81 18.85
N PRO A 605 38.35 -5.29 20.13
CA PRO A 605 37.80 -4.49 21.21
C PRO A 605 38.54 -3.18 21.38
N GLY A 606 37.81 -2.10 21.64
CA GLY A 606 38.28 -0.77 21.93
C GLY A 606 37.61 -0.22 23.18
N PHE A 607 37.53 1.10 23.31
CA PHE A 607 37.01 1.77 24.52
C PHE A 607 35.55 1.52 24.79
N GLY A 608 34.71 1.35 23.74
CA GLY A 608 33.28 1.22 23.83
C GLY A 608 32.73 -0.20 23.70
N THR A 609 33.60 -1.21 23.51
CA THR A 609 33.15 -2.57 23.24
C THR A 609 32.54 -3.23 24.49
N SER A 610 31.25 -3.61 24.39
CA SER A 610 30.56 -4.27 25.49
C SER A 610 30.95 -5.76 25.63
N LYS A 611 30.81 -6.31 26.83
CA LYS A 611 31.08 -7.75 27.08
C LYS A 611 30.10 -8.63 26.31
N GLN A 612 28.85 -8.19 26.14
CA GLN A 612 27.82 -8.92 25.42
C GLN A 612 28.13 -9.03 23.94
N THR A 613 28.51 -7.93 23.30
CA THR A 613 28.84 -7.88 21.88
C THR A 613 30.06 -8.72 21.56
N LYS A 614 31.08 -8.65 22.41
CA LYS A 614 32.27 -9.53 22.29
C LYS A 614 31.88 -11.00 22.40
N SER A 615 31.06 -11.37 23.37
CA SER A 615 30.58 -12.74 23.54
C SER A 615 29.78 -13.24 22.32
N SER A 616 28.93 -12.39 21.73
CA SER A 616 28.17 -12.73 20.52
C SER A 616 29.09 -12.95 19.32
N ALA A 617 30.13 -12.10 19.16
CA ALA A 617 31.11 -12.25 18.12
C ALA A 617 31.89 -13.59 18.26
N ASP A 618 32.37 -13.91 19.47
CA ASP A 618 33.11 -15.14 19.73
C ASP A 618 32.23 -16.38 19.49
N ARG A 619 30.99 -16.38 19.94
CA ARG A 619 30.04 -17.47 19.70
C ARG A 619 29.73 -17.67 18.21
N LEU A 620 29.55 -16.58 17.47
CA LEU A 620 29.30 -16.62 16.03
C LEU A 620 30.46 -17.24 15.26
N MET A 621 31.70 -16.77 15.52
CA MET A 621 32.90 -17.28 14.87
C MET A 621 33.12 -18.78 15.17
N ASN A 622 32.92 -19.19 16.42
CA ASN A 622 33.04 -20.58 16.83
C ASN A 622 32.00 -21.49 16.19
N SER A 623 30.71 -21.04 16.10
CA SER A 623 29.65 -21.85 15.54
C SER A 623 29.80 -22.09 14.03
N ILE A 624 30.47 -21.20 13.32
CA ILE A 624 30.80 -21.37 11.88
C ILE A 624 32.14 -22.15 11.72
N GLY A 625 33.04 -22.09 12.66
CA GLY A 625 34.32 -22.79 12.61
C GLY A 625 35.42 -22.05 11.85
N VAL A 626 35.39 -20.72 11.90
CA VAL A 626 36.40 -19.85 11.25
C VAL A 626 37.64 -19.67 12.13
N THR A 627 38.74 -19.23 11.55
CA THR A 627 39.94 -18.82 12.31
C THR A 627 39.65 -17.50 13.02
N SER A 628 39.50 -17.53 14.34
CA SER A 628 39.17 -16.37 15.15
C SER A 628 40.42 -15.74 15.81
N LEU A 629 40.51 -14.44 15.75
CA LEU A 629 41.56 -13.65 16.41
C LEU A 629 40.91 -12.53 17.25
N CYS A 630 41.57 -12.18 18.37
CA CYS A 630 41.18 -11.04 19.18
C CYS A 630 42.35 -10.08 19.33
N ILE A 631 42.25 -8.85 18.83
CA ILE A 631 43.28 -7.83 18.85
C ILE A 631 42.74 -6.58 19.54
N ASP A 632 43.22 -6.28 20.74
CA ASP A 632 42.84 -5.09 21.49
C ASP A 632 43.52 -3.86 20.89
N ILE A 633 42.70 -2.86 20.47
CA ILE A 633 43.19 -1.64 19.82
C ILE A 633 43.45 -0.49 20.81
N THR A 634 43.14 -0.66 22.10
CA THR A 634 43.14 0.43 23.08
C THR A 634 44.47 1.14 23.17
N GLN A 635 45.57 0.39 23.20
CA GLN A 635 46.91 0.98 23.34
C GLN A 635 47.36 1.72 22.08
N ALA A 636 47.11 1.16 20.90
CA ALA A 636 47.41 1.81 19.63
C ALA A 636 46.63 3.13 19.48
N CYS A 637 45.33 3.13 19.79
CA CYS A 637 44.51 4.35 19.80
C CYS A 637 45.04 5.40 20.79
N ARG A 638 45.48 5.02 21.98
CA ARG A 638 46.06 5.96 22.95
C ARG A 638 47.37 6.60 22.46
N VAL A 639 48.23 5.82 21.86
CA VAL A 639 49.48 6.35 21.27
C VAL A 639 49.10 7.36 20.17
N HIS A 640 48.18 7.00 19.29
CA HIS A 640 47.72 7.88 18.21
C HIS A 640 47.07 9.18 18.74
N MET A 641 46.20 9.08 19.75
CA MET A 641 45.57 10.24 20.41
C MET A 641 46.65 11.19 20.97
N LYS A 642 47.62 10.63 21.65
CA LYS A 642 48.75 11.40 22.21
C LYS A 642 49.54 12.14 21.14
N ASP A 643 49.85 11.47 20.03
CA ASP A 643 50.66 12.03 18.93
C ASP A 643 49.94 13.23 18.24
N ILE A 644 48.61 13.20 18.16
CA ILE A 644 47.83 14.30 17.56
C ILE A 644 47.29 15.30 18.60
N GLY A 645 47.52 15.09 19.89
CA GLY A 645 47.07 15.98 20.95
C GLY A 645 45.57 15.87 21.26
N GLN A 646 44.93 14.74 20.99
CA GLN A 646 43.51 14.47 21.31
C GLN A 646 43.40 14.06 22.79
N ASP A 647 42.45 14.69 23.50
CA ASP A 647 42.10 14.31 24.88
C ASP A 647 41.28 13.02 24.89
N GLU A 648 41.73 12.02 25.67
CA GLU A 648 41.02 10.74 25.82
C GLU A 648 39.58 10.90 26.40
N ASN A 649 39.30 12.01 27.09
CA ASN A 649 37.99 12.30 27.67
C ASN A 649 37.09 13.13 26.75
N ASN A 650 37.56 13.57 25.59
CA ASN A 650 36.78 14.26 24.59
C ASN A 650 36.24 13.25 23.54
N TYR A 651 35.01 12.80 23.74
CA TYR A 651 34.33 11.80 22.91
C TYR A 651 33.74 12.41 21.63
N ASP A 652 34.52 13.16 20.89
CA ASP A 652 34.15 13.76 19.62
C ASP A 652 34.33 12.79 18.41
N VAL A 653 34.05 13.29 17.23
CA VAL A 653 34.21 12.55 15.97
C VAL A 653 35.67 12.09 15.74
N THR A 654 36.66 12.79 16.30
CA THR A 654 38.08 12.39 16.19
C THR A 654 38.33 11.12 17.01
N TYR A 655 37.81 11.09 18.23
CA TYR A 655 37.87 9.94 19.12
C TYR A 655 37.26 8.67 18.49
N GLU A 656 36.09 8.80 17.86
CA GLU A 656 35.45 7.69 17.16
C GLU A 656 36.25 7.23 15.95
N ASN A 657 36.66 8.20 15.11
CA ASN A 657 37.36 7.91 13.86
C ASN A 657 38.74 7.28 14.05
N ILE A 658 39.47 7.58 15.14
CA ILE A 658 40.73 6.93 15.47
C ILE A 658 40.52 5.43 15.61
N GLN A 659 39.53 5.01 16.38
CA GLN A 659 39.26 3.58 16.61
C GLN A 659 38.83 2.88 15.30
N ALA A 660 37.98 3.50 14.49
CA ALA A 660 37.53 2.91 13.24
C ALA A 660 38.69 2.73 12.23
N ARG A 661 39.57 3.73 12.13
CA ARG A 661 40.77 3.63 11.25
C ARG A 661 41.77 2.63 11.72
N GLU A 662 42.02 2.53 13.04
CA GLU A 662 42.91 1.52 13.61
C GLU A 662 42.42 0.10 13.29
N ARG A 663 41.10 -0.15 13.42
CA ARG A 663 40.52 -1.44 13.02
C ARG A 663 40.78 -1.73 11.54
N THR A 664 40.56 -0.75 10.68
CA THR A 664 40.74 -0.91 9.23
C THR A 664 42.22 -1.16 8.88
N GLN A 665 43.16 -0.44 9.49
CA GLN A 665 44.58 -0.66 9.32
C GLN A 665 44.97 -2.09 9.65
N ILE A 666 44.55 -2.59 10.81
CA ILE A 666 44.83 -3.98 11.24
C ILE A 666 44.25 -4.98 10.22
N LEU A 667 43.01 -4.77 9.74
CA LEU A 667 42.40 -5.67 8.74
C LEU A 667 43.22 -5.70 7.44
N MET A 668 43.64 -4.54 6.94
CA MET A 668 44.44 -4.43 5.71
C MET A 668 45.79 -5.07 5.82
N ASP A 669 46.51 -4.82 6.94
CA ASP A 669 47.81 -5.41 7.21
C ASP A 669 47.73 -6.92 7.42
N MET A 670 46.67 -7.40 8.09
CA MET A 670 46.44 -8.83 8.24
C MET A 670 46.12 -9.49 6.89
N ALA A 671 45.38 -8.83 6.01
CA ALA A 671 45.11 -9.33 4.66
C ALA A 671 46.43 -9.48 3.89
N ASN A 672 47.34 -8.50 3.96
CA ASN A 672 48.68 -8.58 3.37
C ASN A 672 49.49 -9.74 3.95
N LYS A 673 49.51 -9.86 5.29
CA LYS A 673 50.24 -10.90 6.00
C LYS A 673 49.80 -12.32 5.60
N VAL A 674 48.53 -12.54 5.38
CA VAL A 674 48.00 -13.87 5.05
C VAL A 674 47.79 -14.08 3.55
N ASN A 675 48.15 -13.11 2.70
CA ASN A 675 47.90 -13.08 1.28
C ASN A 675 46.39 -13.25 0.96
N GLY A 676 45.58 -12.47 1.65
CA GLY A 676 44.12 -12.48 1.56
C GLY A 676 43.55 -11.13 1.14
N ILE A 677 42.21 -11.03 1.19
CA ILE A 677 41.51 -9.78 0.97
C ILE A 677 40.60 -9.44 2.16
N VAL A 678 40.40 -8.14 2.40
CA VAL A 678 39.45 -7.64 3.38
C VAL A 678 38.03 -7.62 2.77
N VAL A 679 37.08 -8.27 3.45
CA VAL A 679 35.67 -8.21 3.10
C VAL A 679 34.97 -7.15 3.95
N GLY A 680 34.32 -6.18 3.27
CA GLY A 680 33.66 -5.07 3.91
C GLY A 680 32.26 -5.45 4.41
N THR A 681 31.85 -4.83 5.51
CA THR A 681 30.60 -5.10 6.21
C THR A 681 29.56 -4.00 6.06
N GLY A 682 29.94 -2.79 5.63
CA GLY A 682 29.06 -1.63 5.53
C GLY A 682 27.86 -1.87 4.62
N ASP A 683 26.68 -1.47 5.08
CA ASP A 683 25.40 -1.65 4.39
C ASP A 683 24.96 -0.43 3.56
N LEU A 684 23.88 -0.60 2.81
CA LEU A 684 23.35 0.44 1.92
C LEU A 684 22.83 1.66 2.70
N SER A 685 22.22 1.48 3.88
CA SER A 685 21.64 2.56 4.68
C SER A 685 22.73 3.45 5.28
N GLU A 686 23.81 2.82 5.78
CA GLU A 686 24.98 3.55 6.26
C GLU A 686 25.65 4.35 5.14
N LEU A 687 25.77 3.76 3.96
CA LEU A 687 26.31 4.45 2.78
C LEU A 687 25.43 5.61 2.32
N ALA A 688 24.10 5.47 2.40
CA ALA A 688 23.17 6.53 2.06
C ALA A 688 23.35 7.75 2.98
N LEU A 689 23.45 7.49 4.30
CA LEU A 689 23.62 8.52 5.33
C LEU A 689 25.05 9.02 5.46
N GLY A 690 26.04 8.33 4.87
CA GLY A 690 27.45 8.54 5.16
C GLY A 690 27.80 8.27 6.64
N TRP A 691 27.05 7.35 7.28
CA TRP A 691 27.25 6.92 8.66
C TRP A 691 28.34 5.87 8.75
N CYS A 692 29.53 6.28 8.39
CA CYS A 692 30.76 5.49 8.39
C CYS A 692 31.96 6.43 8.45
N THR A 693 33.07 5.94 8.97
CA THR A 693 34.32 6.70 9.00
C THR A 693 34.97 6.65 7.64
N TYR A 694 35.17 7.83 7.02
CA TYR A 694 35.93 7.93 5.76
C TYR A 694 37.33 7.38 5.90
N ASN A 695 37.75 6.51 4.98
CA ASN A 695 39.00 5.77 5.01
C ASN A 695 39.19 4.96 6.30
N GLY A 696 38.08 4.46 6.83
CA GLY A 696 37.99 3.56 7.98
C GLY A 696 37.10 2.37 7.61
N ASP A 697 36.07 2.14 8.39
CA ASP A 697 35.12 1.02 8.25
C ASP A 697 34.39 0.98 6.90
N HIS A 698 34.33 2.09 6.15
CA HIS A 698 33.75 2.09 4.82
C HIS A 698 34.65 1.53 3.73
N MET A 699 35.93 1.24 4.02
CA MET A 699 36.92 0.75 3.06
C MET A 699 37.16 -0.76 3.20
N SER A 700 37.28 -1.43 2.06
CA SER A 700 37.59 -2.86 1.97
C SER A 700 38.03 -3.18 0.54
N HIS A 701 38.55 -4.40 0.33
CA HIS A 701 38.86 -4.88 -1.02
C HIS A 701 37.59 -5.33 -1.77
N TYR A 702 36.56 -5.82 -1.05
CA TYR A 702 35.28 -6.19 -1.62
C TYR A 702 34.19 -6.07 -0.55
N ALA A 703 33.12 -5.34 -0.83
CA ALA A 703 32.08 -5.07 0.14
C ALA A 703 30.78 -5.82 -0.25
N VAL A 704 30.42 -6.83 0.53
CA VAL A 704 29.32 -7.74 0.18
C VAL A 704 27.93 -7.16 0.49
N ASN A 705 27.83 -6.21 1.44
CA ASN A 705 26.54 -5.67 1.89
C ASN A 705 26.17 -4.31 1.26
N VAL A 706 26.98 -3.77 0.34
CA VAL A 706 26.80 -2.40 -0.23
C VAL A 706 25.42 -2.13 -0.85
N SER A 707 24.67 -3.16 -1.18
CA SER A 707 23.34 -3.07 -1.80
C SER A 707 22.22 -3.57 -0.89
N ILE A 708 22.51 -3.87 0.38
CA ILE A 708 21.55 -4.41 1.35
C ILE A 708 21.23 -3.33 2.39
N PRO A 709 19.99 -2.83 2.47
CA PRO A 709 19.62 -1.86 3.50
C PRO A 709 19.48 -2.51 4.89
N LYS A 710 19.64 -1.73 5.95
CA LYS A 710 19.67 -2.20 7.34
C LYS A 710 18.44 -3.05 7.72
N THR A 711 17.24 -2.64 7.28
CA THR A 711 16.01 -3.40 7.53
C THR A 711 16.04 -4.78 6.87
N LEU A 712 16.65 -4.89 5.69
CA LEU A 712 16.78 -6.15 4.98
C LEU A 712 17.90 -7.04 5.57
N VAL A 713 18.97 -6.45 6.12
CA VAL A 713 20.04 -7.20 6.82
C VAL A 713 19.45 -8.05 7.94
N ARG A 714 18.68 -7.44 8.83
CA ARG A 714 18.02 -8.16 9.93
C ARG A 714 17.12 -9.27 9.42
N PHE A 715 16.28 -8.95 8.42
CA PHE A 715 15.35 -9.89 7.82
C PHE A 715 16.04 -11.12 7.21
N ILE A 716 17.20 -10.94 6.54
CA ILE A 716 17.98 -12.04 5.96
C ILE A 716 18.52 -12.93 7.07
N ILE A 717 19.10 -12.35 8.13
CA ILE A 717 19.70 -13.10 9.25
C ILE A 717 18.62 -13.92 9.98
N GLU A 718 17.45 -13.32 10.28
CA GLU A 718 16.33 -14.01 10.90
C GLU A 718 15.85 -15.19 10.03
N THR A 719 15.67 -14.98 8.73
CA THR A 719 15.22 -16.04 7.81
C THR A 719 16.30 -17.13 7.66
N TYR A 720 17.58 -16.75 7.58
CA TYR A 720 18.69 -17.70 7.51
C TYR A 720 18.76 -18.58 8.76
N SER A 721 18.51 -18.01 9.93
CA SER A 721 18.58 -18.71 11.20
C SER A 721 17.58 -19.87 11.31
N GLU A 722 16.41 -19.77 10.65
CA GLU A 722 15.37 -20.81 10.67
C GLU A 722 15.85 -22.18 10.13
N ASN A 723 16.92 -22.17 9.29
CA ASN A 723 17.46 -23.36 8.64
C ASN A 723 18.87 -23.75 9.16
N CYS A 724 19.30 -23.18 10.29
CA CYS A 724 20.64 -23.39 10.86
C CYS A 724 20.65 -24.44 11.98
N PRO A 725 21.81 -25.05 12.30
CA PRO A 725 22.02 -25.76 13.54
C PRO A 725 21.67 -24.88 14.75
N LYS A 726 21.18 -25.51 15.83
CA LYS A 726 20.65 -24.78 17.00
C LYS A 726 21.62 -23.75 17.57
N ASP A 727 22.89 -24.08 17.69
CA ASP A 727 23.92 -23.20 18.29
C ASP A 727 24.11 -21.94 17.44
N LEU A 728 24.08 -22.05 16.12
CA LEU A 728 24.15 -20.91 15.21
C LEU A 728 22.83 -20.12 15.23
N HIS A 729 21.67 -20.81 15.22
CA HIS A 729 20.36 -20.18 15.34
C HIS A 729 20.28 -19.25 16.56
N ASP A 730 20.61 -19.79 17.76
CA ASP A 730 20.50 -19.04 19.01
C ASP A 730 21.38 -17.78 19.00
N VAL A 731 22.58 -17.86 18.45
CA VAL A 731 23.48 -16.70 18.32
C VAL A 731 22.94 -15.66 17.32
N LEU A 732 22.41 -16.10 16.20
CA LEU A 732 21.88 -15.19 15.18
C LEU A 732 20.66 -14.42 15.71
N ILE A 733 19.77 -15.09 16.44
CA ILE A 733 18.60 -14.45 17.07
C ILE A 733 19.04 -13.48 18.17
N ASP A 734 20.03 -13.83 19.00
CA ASP A 734 20.59 -12.93 20.03
C ASP A 734 21.13 -11.64 19.39
N ILE A 735 21.85 -11.77 18.27
CA ILE A 735 22.38 -10.62 17.52
C ILE A 735 21.25 -9.75 16.94
N CYS A 736 20.19 -10.38 16.38
CA CYS A 736 19.03 -9.65 15.87
C CYS A 736 18.32 -8.84 16.95
N ASN A 737 18.34 -9.28 18.21
CA ASN A 737 17.71 -8.62 19.33
C ASN A 737 18.58 -7.54 20.02
N THR A 738 19.84 -7.39 19.58
CA THR A 738 20.78 -6.42 20.17
C THR A 738 20.50 -5.01 19.62
N ILE A 739 20.64 -3.98 20.47
CA ILE A 739 20.47 -2.57 20.09
C ILE A 739 21.59 -2.15 19.12
N ILE A 740 21.22 -1.47 18.04
CA ILE A 740 22.17 -0.95 17.05
C ILE A 740 22.97 0.22 17.66
N SER A 741 24.26 0.02 17.89
CA SER A 741 25.17 1.02 18.42
C SER A 741 26.54 0.91 17.75
N PRO A 742 27.23 2.03 17.50
CA PRO A 742 28.59 2.02 16.97
C PRO A 742 29.64 1.53 17.98
N GLU A 743 29.30 1.45 19.26
CA GLU A 743 30.18 1.02 20.37
C GLU A 743 31.58 1.66 20.37
N LEU A 744 31.65 2.94 20.03
CA LEU A 744 32.89 3.70 19.95
C LEU A 744 33.13 4.55 21.21
N ILE A 745 32.06 4.90 21.93
CA ILE A 745 32.09 5.66 23.18
C ILE A 745 31.99 4.70 24.36
N PRO A 746 32.72 4.92 25.47
CA PRO A 746 32.66 4.07 26.65
C PRO A 746 31.22 3.87 27.18
N THR A 747 30.95 2.68 27.70
CA THR A 747 29.66 2.39 28.39
C THR A 747 29.52 3.23 29.64
N ASP A 748 28.29 3.45 30.10
CA ASP A 748 28.00 4.12 31.36
C ASP A 748 28.55 3.32 32.58
N ALA A 749 28.47 3.92 33.77
CA ALA A 749 28.94 3.29 35.02
C ALA A 749 28.26 1.95 35.34
N ASN A 750 27.10 1.67 34.72
CA ASN A 750 26.33 0.43 34.87
C ASN A 750 26.62 -0.58 33.75
N GLY A 751 27.51 -0.24 32.81
CA GLY A 751 27.85 -1.09 31.66
C GLY A 751 26.83 -1.02 30.52
N ASN A 752 25.89 -0.07 30.53
CA ASN A 752 24.91 0.13 29.44
C ASN A 752 25.55 0.92 28.28
N ILE A 753 25.05 0.66 27.08
CA ILE A 753 25.46 1.38 25.89
C ILE A 753 25.00 2.85 26.01
N SER A 754 25.94 3.77 26.02
CA SER A 754 25.70 5.21 26.19
C SER A 754 25.27 5.90 24.90
N GLN A 755 25.47 5.27 23.74
CA GLN A 755 25.17 5.84 22.43
C GLN A 755 24.29 4.88 21.61
N SER A 756 23.13 5.37 21.14
CA SER A 756 22.31 4.67 20.16
C SER A 756 22.38 5.42 18.83
N THR A 757 22.70 4.71 17.76
CA THR A 757 22.69 5.26 16.40
C THR A 757 21.35 5.88 16.06
N GLU A 758 20.25 5.18 16.34
CA GLU A 758 18.89 5.64 16.04
C GLU A 758 18.46 6.86 16.87
N ALA A 759 19.03 7.07 18.06
CA ALA A 759 18.80 8.28 18.83
C ALA A 759 19.43 9.52 18.18
N THR A 760 20.53 9.33 17.44
CA THR A 760 21.26 10.43 16.80
C THR A 760 20.74 10.78 15.42
N ILE A 761 20.46 9.79 14.57
CA ILE A 761 20.08 10.00 13.17
C ILE A 761 18.60 9.72 12.90
N GLY A 762 17.87 9.09 13.81
CA GLY A 762 16.51 8.55 13.60
C GLY A 762 16.52 7.07 13.23
N LYS A 763 15.32 6.47 13.19
CA LYS A 763 15.16 5.03 12.94
C LYS A 763 15.58 4.65 11.51
N TYR A 764 16.28 3.55 11.37
CA TYR A 764 16.63 3.01 10.05
C TYR A 764 15.42 2.63 9.20
N ASP A 765 14.32 2.23 9.81
CA ASP A 765 13.05 1.99 9.10
C ASP A 765 12.64 3.20 8.24
N LEU A 766 12.73 4.40 8.82
CA LEU A 766 12.43 5.66 8.12
C LEU A 766 13.45 5.93 7.01
N HIS A 767 14.74 5.77 7.30
CA HIS A 767 15.80 6.03 6.33
C HIS A 767 15.71 5.12 5.11
N ASP A 768 15.44 3.83 5.31
CA ASP A 768 15.27 2.86 4.22
C ASP A 768 14.02 3.16 3.39
N PHE A 769 12.93 3.57 4.03
CA PHE A 769 11.74 4.04 3.32
C PHE A 769 12.04 5.28 2.46
N PHE A 770 12.76 6.26 3.02
CA PHE A 770 13.15 7.47 2.28
C PHE A 770 14.10 7.14 1.13
N LEU A 771 15.09 6.31 1.38
CA LEU A 771 16.05 5.87 0.38
C LEU A 771 15.38 5.19 -0.82
N TYR A 772 14.45 4.28 -0.55
CA TYR A 772 13.69 3.60 -1.60
C TYR A 772 12.89 4.60 -2.45
N ASN A 773 12.11 5.45 -1.81
CA ASN A 773 11.23 6.39 -2.51
C ASN A 773 12.02 7.49 -3.24
N PHE A 774 13.15 7.92 -2.67
CA PHE A 774 14.01 8.92 -3.30
C PHE A 774 14.79 8.35 -4.49
N ILE A 775 15.43 7.18 -4.32
CA ILE A 775 16.29 6.60 -5.37
C ILE A 775 15.46 5.77 -6.35
N ARG A 776 14.64 4.82 -5.90
CA ARG A 776 13.93 3.89 -6.79
C ARG A 776 12.74 4.56 -7.49
N ASN A 777 11.96 5.37 -6.75
CA ASN A 777 10.76 5.99 -7.29
C ASN A 777 10.99 7.41 -7.81
N GLY A 778 12.05 8.10 -7.37
CA GLY A 778 12.38 9.47 -7.79
C GLY A 778 11.39 10.53 -7.28
N PHE A 779 10.75 10.26 -6.12
CA PHE A 779 9.72 11.13 -5.57
C PHE A 779 10.30 12.40 -4.95
N SER A 780 9.50 13.45 -4.96
CA SER A 780 9.80 14.72 -4.29
C SER A 780 9.80 14.57 -2.77
N ARG A 781 10.49 15.48 -2.04
CA ARG A 781 10.48 15.52 -0.58
C ARG A 781 9.06 15.50 0.00
N GLN A 782 8.15 16.29 -0.58
CA GLN A 782 6.77 16.37 -0.07
C GLN A 782 6.02 15.05 -0.24
N LYS A 783 6.12 14.43 -1.43
CA LYS A 783 5.49 13.13 -1.66
C LYS A 783 6.05 12.04 -0.74
N ILE A 784 7.36 12.03 -0.51
CA ILE A 784 8.01 11.09 0.42
C ILE A 784 7.47 11.30 1.85
N LEU A 785 7.36 12.56 2.29
CA LEU A 785 6.82 12.90 3.61
C LEU A 785 5.38 12.40 3.78
N ASP A 786 4.52 12.72 2.81
CA ASP A 786 3.10 12.37 2.87
C ASP A 786 2.88 10.85 2.87
N LEU A 787 3.64 10.12 2.05
CA LEU A 787 3.63 8.66 2.04
C LEU A 787 4.19 8.06 3.34
N ALA A 788 5.25 8.65 3.91
CA ALA A 788 5.83 8.19 5.17
C ALA A 788 4.88 8.38 6.35
N VAL A 789 4.16 9.50 6.41
CA VAL A 789 3.13 9.74 7.44
C VAL A 789 2.09 8.62 7.42
N ILE A 790 1.67 8.17 6.24
CA ILE A 790 0.73 7.06 6.10
C ILE A 790 1.38 5.73 6.49
N ALA A 791 2.58 5.46 5.98
CA ALA A 791 3.30 4.20 6.18
C ALA A 791 3.59 3.92 7.65
N PHE A 792 4.01 4.96 8.40
CA PHE A 792 4.47 4.83 9.78
C PHE A 792 3.42 5.16 10.84
N LYS A 793 2.22 5.54 10.42
CA LYS A 793 1.07 5.76 11.32
C LYS A 793 0.76 4.55 12.23
N PRO A 794 0.75 3.29 11.72
CA PRO A 794 0.52 2.13 12.57
C PRO A 794 1.62 1.88 13.62
N LEU A 795 2.81 2.44 13.41
CA LEU A 795 3.97 2.32 14.30
C LEU A 795 4.06 3.48 15.30
N ASN A 796 3.03 4.36 15.34
CA ASN A 796 2.93 5.51 16.25
C ASN A 796 4.15 6.46 16.19
N ILE A 797 4.74 6.64 15.00
CA ILE A 797 5.80 7.63 14.79
C ILE A 797 5.13 8.98 14.46
N ASP A 798 5.48 10.01 15.22
CA ASP A 798 4.93 11.34 15.06
C ASP A 798 5.38 11.99 13.72
N GLN A 799 4.48 12.75 13.08
CA GLN A 799 4.75 13.42 11.81
C GLN A 799 5.97 14.34 11.89
N LYS A 800 6.12 15.08 13.01
CA LYS A 800 7.27 15.96 13.20
C LYS A 800 8.59 15.19 13.24
N GLN A 801 8.58 14.04 13.90
CA GLN A 801 9.75 13.14 13.91
C GLN A 801 10.06 12.62 12.51
N ILE A 802 9.04 12.21 11.73
CA ILE A 802 9.21 11.76 10.34
C ILE A 802 9.84 12.89 9.50
N GLU A 803 9.31 14.11 9.61
CA GLU A 803 9.80 15.27 8.86
C GLU A 803 11.25 15.62 9.22
N GLN A 804 11.58 15.67 10.50
CA GLN A 804 12.95 15.94 10.97
C GLN A 804 13.92 14.85 10.48
N THR A 805 13.52 13.60 10.52
CA THR A 805 14.35 12.47 10.05
C THR A 805 14.53 12.51 8.54
N LEU A 806 13.50 12.92 7.78
CA LEU A 806 13.60 13.09 6.32
C LEU A 806 14.57 14.22 5.95
N ASP A 807 14.52 15.34 6.66
CA ASP A 807 15.45 16.46 6.43
C ASP A 807 16.88 16.05 6.78
N THR A 808 17.06 15.31 7.87
CA THR A 808 18.35 14.71 8.23
C THR A 808 18.85 13.77 7.14
N PHE A 809 18.00 12.88 6.63
CA PHE A 809 18.33 11.97 5.53
C PHE A 809 18.80 12.73 4.29
N LEU A 810 17.99 13.68 3.81
CA LEU A 810 18.29 14.44 2.59
C LEU A 810 19.57 15.26 2.72
N HIS A 811 19.78 15.90 3.88
CA HIS A 811 21.01 16.65 4.16
C HIS A 811 22.23 15.74 4.16
N ARG A 812 22.19 14.65 4.93
CA ARG A 812 23.32 13.70 5.02
C ARG A 812 23.57 13.00 3.69
N PHE A 813 22.51 12.61 2.97
CA PHE A 813 22.63 12.00 1.66
C PHE A 813 23.41 12.91 0.69
N LYS A 814 23.12 14.20 0.67
CA LYS A 814 23.78 15.16 -0.22
C LYS A 814 25.23 15.44 0.22
N THR A 815 25.44 15.75 1.48
CA THR A 815 26.76 16.19 2.00
C THR A 815 27.81 15.09 2.09
N ASN A 816 27.39 13.81 2.14
CA ASN A 816 28.29 12.68 2.24
C ASN A 816 28.57 11.96 0.89
N GLN A 817 28.25 12.58 -0.25
CA GLN A 817 28.56 11.96 -1.55
C GLN A 817 30.04 11.64 -1.75
N PHE A 818 30.95 12.44 -1.22
CA PHE A 818 32.39 12.20 -1.32
C PHE A 818 32.80 10.83 -0.76
N LYS A 819 32.11 10.31 0.28
CA LYS A 819 32.34 8.98 0.82
C LYS A 819 31.92 7.90 -0.18
N ARG A 820 30.80 8.10 -0.87
CA ARG A 820 30.29 7.17 -1.89
C ARG A 820 31.12 7.17 -3.18
N SER A 821 31.82 8.26 -3.47
CA SER A 821 32.65 8.37 -4.68
C SER A 821 33.82 7.38 -4.71
N CYS A 822 34.25 6.89 -3.54
CA CYS A 822 35.33 5.92 -3.40
C CYS A 822 34.90 4.56 -2.79
N LEU A 823 33.63 4.19 -3.02
CA LEU A 823 33.13 2.91 -2.53
C LEU A 823 33.92 1.72 -3.10
N PRO A 824 34.19 0.69 -2.27
CA PRO A 824 34.69 -0.58 -2.73
C PRO A 824 33.78 -1.23 -3.78
N ASP A 825 34.34 -2.20 -4.53
CA ASP A 825 33.51 -3.05 -5.38
C ASP A 825 32.59 -3.94 -4.53
N GLY A 826 31.40 -4.20 -5.05
CA GLY A 826 30.42 -5.08 -4.41
C GLY A 826 29.25 -5.36 -5.35
N PRO A 827 28.47 -6.42 -5.10
CA PRO A 827 27.38 -6.82 -5.99
C PRO A 827 26.17 -5.92 -5.81
N LYS A 828 25.51 -5.59 -6.91
CA LYS A 828 24.15 -5.06 -6.87
C LYS A 828 23.19 -6.22 -6.65
N VAL A 829 22.38 -6.14 -5.60
CA VAL A 829 21.41 -7.19 -5.25
C VAL A 829 19.98 -6.75 -5.52
N GLY A 830 19.57 -5.59 -5.00
CA GLY A 830 18.22 -5.06 -5.11
C GLY A 830 18.06 -4.03 -6.21
N SER A 831 16.86 -3.40 -6.21
CA SER A 831 16.52 -2.32 -7.16
C SER A 831 17.21 -0.99 -6.85
N VAL A 832 17.86 -0.85 -5.70
CA VAL A 832 18.59 0.34 -5.26
C VAL A 832 20.05 -0.01 -5.03
N SER A 833 20.97 0.79 -5.59
CA SER A 833 22.40 0.72 -5.31
C SER A 833 22.96 2.14 -5.36
N LEU A 834 23.99 2.41 -4.59
CA LEU A 834 24.65 3.72 -4.52
C LEU A 834 26.07 3.70 -5.10
N SER A 835 26.43 2.64 -5.83
CA SER A 835 27.73 2.56 -6.51
C SER A 835 27.87 3.71 -7.53
N PRO A 836 28.94 4.50 -7.46
CA PRO A 836 29.22 5.56 -8.42
C PRO A 836 29.52 5.05 -9.84
N ARG A 837 29.79 3.76 -9.96
CA ARG A 837 29.99 3.06 -11.25
C ARG A 837 28.69 2.56 -11.86
N GLY A 838 27.59 2.57 -11.08
CA GLY A 838 26.29 1.99 -11.44
C GLY A 838 25.14 2.99 -11.36
N ASP A 839 24.28 2.80 -10.38
CA ASP A 839 22.93 3.40 -10.31
C ASP A 839 22.91 4.88 -9.94
N TRP A 840 23.89 5.37 -9.14
CA TRP A 840 23.84 6.72 -8.62
C TRP A 840 25.15 7.48 -8.83
N ARG A 841 25.12 8.43 -9.76
CA ARG A 841 26.26 9.30 -10.10
C ARG A 841 25.91 10.73 -9.73
N MET A 842 26.35 11.15 -8.57
CA MET A 842 26.11 12.50 -8.07
C MET A 842 27.46 13.20 -7.86
N PRO A 843 27.61 14.49 -8.22
CA PRO A 843 28.80 15.26 -7.87
C PRO A 843 28.86 15.48 -6.37
N SER A 844 30.08 15.44 -5.80
CA SER A 844 30.28 15.67 -4.35
C SER A 844 29.96 17.10 -3.92
N ASP A 845 29.95 18.03 -4.84
CA ASP A 845 29.70 19.47 -4.61
C ASP A 845 28.22 19.86 -4.81
N TYR A 846 27.30 18.91 -4.93
CA TYR A 846 25.88 19.17 -5.09
C TYR A 846 25.31 19.89 -3.87
N GLN A 847 24.68 21.05 -4.08
CA GLN A 847 24.13 21.91 -3.01
C GLN A 847 22.60 22.00 -3.01
N GLY A 848 21.91 21.48 -4.03
CA GLY A 848 20.46 21.60 -4.25
C GLY A 848 19.56 20.83 -3.29
#